data_a6400b199c6b49a7816e736984d02710
#
_entry.id   a6400b199c6b49a7816e736984d02710
#
_cell.length_a   1.000
_cell.length_b   1.000
_cell.length_c   1.000
_cell.angle_alpha   90.00
_cell.angle_beta   90.00
_cell.angle_gamma   90.00
#
_symmetry.space_group_name_H-M   'P 1'
#
loop_
_entity.id
_entity.type
_entity.pdbx_description
1 polymer ?
#
loop_
_entity_poly.entity_id
_entity_poly.type
_entity_poly.pdbx_seq_one_letter_code
_entity_poly.pdbx_strand_id
1 'polypeptide(L)'
;MRLDWCRHLALGALSMICFTPSLAASDLQKDTSLGLAPQDADLYMASYRCREQWEQFLQSKAVREIHQLDYVQKIVAKFKAQWESADGQLAQAKTVLKTPLAQDLIKLATEMASEEMFLFSDGKASQFLVGVNALNEELVEATGDGPEAILEWFESLTREDLNQVPIPTFVLGFKFQDEDRALNLLDQLQAVVSLGLNSNPATVQFAEAFQRVEDARGTRLVLNLHASMLPWDVWEAGSDSKELIQHWEQLLEGRKAAITFGILDKYLILAMSEDAKQLTKLGKQGGSLAQHADLKPVMADPSKPLTGVAYVSDRFAEAEYAAQYQNYFSKIYRQLAPSLALITEEGEIPEFLEALESDLEWLDDEVDQLMPDFKGSLSFSYSTKTGSEGWLFDRTESQWFDGSKRLDILDHVGSNPIMVSAMRRQPGTDWLTLARKVMRKAKGYLEAYLNSDELEEEDAEELAIVMKKGWPLLNRFADVIEQKMAPATRDGQSALVIAAGSLESKQWVKDMPPASSPLPLPEMAMVTGLSDKDLYVQGCAEIYSILDGVVDLVRELNPEAIPEGYSIPRPERKTSGGSEVFLYPIPEDCPVPKDMAPQVMVDARWAIASYSAKQSAELMKMSSSMNAKLQYKDRNLAGASYVDLGAFFKFAKPWLRYAIEMDKGDINTPLSDASDEIPAPTGKDVLDFIQALGSLGKVWATTELDGTGTKTHWRFEE
;
A
#
# COMPACT_ATOMS: atom_id res chain seq x y z
N MET A 1 11.68 -3.22 -1.16
CA MET A 1 11.21 -4.59 -1.46
C MET A 1 9.87 -4.98 -0.81
N ARG A 2 9.42 -4.36 0.32
CA ARG A 2 8.10 -4.60 0.95
C ARG A 2 6.98 -3.66 0.48
N LEU A 3 7.32 -2.53 -0.13
CA LEU A 3 6.35 -1.48 -0.48
C LEU A 3 5.59 -1.75 -1.79
N ASP A 4 6.20 -2.36 -2.80
CA ASP A 4 5.50 -2.65 -4.06
C ASP A 4 4.36 -3.65 -3.89
N TRP A 5 4.53 -4.63 -3.02
CA TRP A 5 3.48 -5.60 -2.71
C TRP A 5 2.30 -4.97 -1.96
N CYS A 6 2.59 -4.02 -1.04
CA CYS A 6 1.55 -3.24 -0.36
C CYS A 6 0.82 -2.28 -1.31
N ARG A 7 1.51 -1.72 -2.31
CA ARG A 7 0.93 -0.83 -3.32
C ARG A 7 0.00 -1.60 -4.26
N HIS A 8 0.40 -2.77 -4.74
CA HIS A 8 -0.44 -3.65 -5.57
C HIS A 8 -1.63 -4.20 -4.77
N LEU A 9 -1.47 -4.50 -3.49
CA LEU A 9 -2.56 -4.87 -2.59
C LEU A 9 -3.47 -3.68 -2.26
N ALA A 10 -2.94 -2.47 -2.09
CA ALA A 10 -3.76 -1.29 -1.81
C ALA A 10 -4.55 -0.83 -3.04
N LEU A 11 -3.97 -0.85 -4.24
CA LEU A 11 -4.68 -0.60 -5.49
C LEU A 11 -5.70 -1.71 -5.78
N GLY A 12 -5.35 -2.97 -5.51
CA GLY A 12 -6.26 -4.11 -5.58
C GLY A 12 -7.37 -4.04 -4.52
N ALA A 13 -7.07 -3.60 -3.29
CA ALA A 13 -8.06 -3.48 -2.22
C ALA A 13 -9.02 -2.30 -2.43
N LEU A 14 -8.56 -1.18 -2.99
CA LEU A 14 -9.44 -0.08 -3.40
C LEU A 14 -10.39 -0.48 -4.53
N SER A 15 -9.96 -1.38 -5.43
CA SER A 15 -10.83 -1.96 -6.46
C SER A 15 -11.74 -3.09 -5.93
N MET A 16 -11.50 -3.63 -4.73
CA MET A 16 -12.30 -4.73 -4.13
C MET A 16 -13.62 -4.29 -3.47
N ILE A 17 -13.90 -2.99 -3.34
CA ILE A 17 -15.07 -2.53 -2.57
C ILE A 17 -16.37 -2.50 -3.40
N CYS A 18 -16.37 -3.01 -4.63
CA CYS A 18 -17.47 -2.75 -5.55
C CYS A 18 -18.06 -3.98 -6.26
N PHE A 19 -19.36 -4.24 -6.09
CA PHE A 19 -20.12 -5.39 -6.66
C PHE A 19 -21.42 -5.02 -7.40
N THR A 20 -21.71 -5.52 -8.64
CA THR A 20 -23.06 -5.88 -9.15
C THR A 20 -23.30 -6.17 -10.63
N PRO A 21 -24.58 -6.42 -11.07
CA PRO A 21 -24.85 -7.10 -12.35
C PRO A 21 -25.07 -6.18 -13.58
N SER A 22 -25.06 -6.83 -14.72
CA SER A 22 -24.80 -6.42 -16.08
C SER A 22 -25.66 -5.34 -16.77
N LEU A 23 -24.98 -4.45 -17.51
CA LEU A 23 -25.50 -3.79 -18.71
C LEU A 23 -24.52 -4.04 -19.86
N ALA A 24 -25.04 -4.22 -21.08
CA ALA A 24 -24.24 -4.34 -22.27
C ALA A 24 -23.32 -3.12 -22.41
N ALA A 25 -22.11 -3.29 -22.95
CA ALA A 25 -21.21 -2.21 -23.24
C ALA A 25 -21.81 -1.33 -24.35
N SER A 26 -22.72 -0.48 -23.96
CA SER A 26 -23.02 0.73 -24.66
C SER A 26 -21.75 1.57 -24.66
N ASP A 27 -21.50 2.25 -25.72
CA ASP A 27 -20.38 3.10 -26.04
C ASP A 27 -19.78 3.79 -24.77
N LEU A 28 -18.77 3.18 -24.16
CA LEU A 28 -18.13 3.67 -22.93
C LEU A 28 -17.76 5.16 -23.03
N GLN A 29 -17.45 5.62 -24.24
CA GLN A 29 -17.18 7.03 -24.52
C GLN A 29 -18.41 7.93 -24.30
N LYS A 30 -19.62 7.45 -24.58
CA LYS A 30 -20.84 8.27 -24.48
C LYS A 30 -21.48 8.18 -23.11
N ASP A 31 -21.41 7.03 -22.49
CA ASP A 31 -22.20 6.72 -21.32
C ASP A 31 -21.43 6.83 -19.98
N THR A 32 -20.09 6.99 -20.05
CA THR A 32 -19.23 7.12 -18.87
C THR A 32 -18.36 8.36 -18.91
N SER A 33 -17.78 8.72 -17.75
CA SER A 33 -16.82 9.82 -17.59
C SER A 33 -15.51 9.63 -18.36
N LEU A 34 -15.21 8.41 -18.87
CA LEU A 34 -14.09 8.18 -19.80
C LEU A 34 -14.19 9.07 -21.05
N GLY A 35 -15.42 9.43 -21.46
CA GLY A 35 -15.65 10.39 -22.54
C GLY A 35 -15.34 11.83 -22.19
N LEU A 36 -15.29 12.19 -20.90
CA LEU A 36 -14.93 13.53 -20.42
C LEU A 36 -13.43 13.67 -20.19
N ALA A 37 -12.78 12.64 -19.63
CA ALA A 37 -11.37 12.66 -19.35
C ALA A 37 -10.57 12.89 -20.63
N PRO A 38 -9.58 13.81 -20.64
CA PRO A 38 -8.78 14.08 -21.82
C PRO A 38 -7.91 12.86 -22.18
N GLN A 39 -7.56 12.73 -23.46
CA GLN A 39 -6.75 11.60 -23.95
C GLN A 39 -5.36 11.55 -23.29
N ASP A 40 -4.83 12.71 -22.94
CA ASP A 40 -3.55 12.90 -22.26
C ASP A 40 -3.67 12.93 -20.72
N ALA A 41 -4.76 12.41 -20.15
CA ALA A 41 -4.93 12.34 -18.71
C ALA A 41 -3.77 11.61 -18.06
N ASP A 42 -3.28 12.14 -16.93
CA ASP A 42 -2.25 11.49 -16.11
C ASP A 42 -2.85 10.47 -15.15
N LEU A 43 -4.01 10.80 -14.60
CA LEU A 43 -4.77 9.94 -13.68
C LEU A 43 -6.23 9.86 -14.12
N TYR A 44 -6.79 8.68 -13.99
CA TYR A 44 -8.23 8.47 -14.09
C TYR A 44 -8.64 7.33 -13.16
N MET A 45 -9.67 7.57 -12.35
CA MET A 45 -10.30 6.57 -11.51
C MET A 45 -11.81 6.72 -11.60
N ALA A 46 -12.51 5.62 -11.79
CA ALA A 46 -13.96 5.64 -11.77
C ALA A 46 -14.52 4.35 -11.14
N SER A 47 -15.60 4.53 -10.41
CA SER A 47 -16.47 3.45 -9.93
C SER A 47 -17.82 3.60 -10.61
N TYR A 48 -18.28 2.54 -11.23
CA TYR A 48 -19.53 2.49 -11.97
C TYR A 48 -20.58 1.66 -11.22
N ARG A 49 -21.85 1.95 -11.36
CA ARG A 49 -22.94 1.16 -10.76
C ARG A 49 -22.84 1.05 -9.25
N CYS A 50 -22.48 2.13 -8.59
CA CYS A 50 -22.17 2.13 -7.16
C CYS A 50 -23.35 1.61 -6.29
N ARG A 51 -24.62 1.91 -6.63
CA ARG A 51 -25.77 1.39 -5.92
C ARG A 51 -25.85 -0.14 -5.96
N GLU A 52 -25.70 -0.67 -7.14
CA GLU A 52 -25.81 -2.09 -7.33
C GLU A 52 -24.69 -2.82 -6.58
N GLN A 53 -23.48 -2.28 -6.60
CA GLN A 53 -22.33 -2.76 -5.85
C GLN A 53 -22.61 -2.77 -4.35
N TRP A 54 -23.20 -1.68 -3.83
CA TRP A 54 -23.58 -1.55 -2.44
C TRP A 54 -24.68 -2.55 -2.05
N GLU A 55 -25.70 -2.73 -2.91
CA GLU A 55 -26.77 -3.69 -2.68
C GLU A 55 -26.24 -5.13 -2.60
N GLN A 56 -25.31 -5.50 -3.48
CA GLN A 56 -24.68 -6.83 -3.44
C GLN A 56 -23.85 -7.00 -2.18
N PHE A 57 -23.07 -5.99 -1.77
CA PHE A 57 -22.33 -6.03 -0.52
C PHE A 57 -23.26 -6.26 0.67
N LEU A 58 -24.39 -5.53 0.76
CA LEU A 58 -25.37 -5.73 1.80
C LEU A 58 -26.03 -7.12 1.75
N GLN A 59 -26.13 -7.72 0.59
CA GLN A 59 -26.66 -9.05 0.39
C GLN A 59 -25.64 -10.16 0.59
N SER A 60 -24.37 -9.82 0.80
CA SER A 60 -23.31 -10.79 1.04
C SER A 60 -23.61 -11.64 2.29
N LYS A 61 -23.12 -12.88 2.30
CA LYS A 61 -23.37 -13.81 3.39
C LYS A 61 -22.82 -13.26 4.71
N ALA A 62 -21.61 -12.72 4.69
CA ALA A 62 -20.96 -12.14 5.86
C ALA A 62 -21.77 -10.98 6.45
N VAL A 63 -22.22 -10.04 5.62
CA VAL A 63 -23.02 -8.88 6.09
C VAL A 63 -24.37 -9.33 6.64
N ARG A 64 -25.03 -10.30 6.01
CA ARG A 64 -26.28 -10.86 6.53
C ARG A 64 -26.10 -11.55 7.88
N GLU A 65 -25.02 -12.32 8.07
CA GLU A 65 -24.69 -12.95 9.33
C GLU A 65 -24.37 -11.90 10.41
N ILE A 66 -23.59 -10.87 10.10
CA ILE A 66 -23.29 -9.74 10.99
C ILE A 66 -24.57 -9.02 11.40
N HIS A 67 -25.46 -8.75 10.45
CA HIS A 67 -26.73 -8.07 10.74
C HIS A 67 -27.65 -8.87 11.68
N GLN A 68 -27.52 -10.20 11.71
CA GLN A 68 -28.30 -11.08 12.59
C GLN A 68 -27.74 -11.18 14.02
N LEU A 69 -26.54 -10.65 14.29
CA LEU A 69 -25.94 -10.70 15.62
C LEU A 69 -26.77 -9.89 16.63
N ASP A 70 -27.00 -10.48 17.81
CA ASP A 70 -27.78 -9.86 18.88
C ASP A 70 -27.25 -8.48 19.27
N TYR A 71 -25.94 -8.32 19.32
CA TYR A 71 -25.28 -7.05 19.63
C TYR A 71 -25.58 -5.99 18.55
N VAL A 72 -25.45 -6.34 17.28
CA VAL A 72 -25.76 -5.44 16.15
C VAL A 72 -27.23 -5.04 16.17
N GLN A 73 -28.14 -5.99 16.42
CA GLN A 73 -29.56 -5.72 16.54
C GLN A 73 -29.88 -4.77 17.71
N LYS A 74 -29.21 -4.92 18.85
CA LYS A 74 -29.33 -3.99 19.99
C LYS A 74 -28.87 -2.57 19.64
N ILE A 75 -27.73 -2.44 18.95
CA ILE A 75 -27.22 -1.13 18.47
C ILE A 75 -28.25 -0.50 17.54
N VAL A 76 -28.71 -1.25 16.53
CA VAL A 76 -29.70 -0.75 15.55
C VAL A 76 -31.00 -0.33 16.25
N ALA A 77 -31.49 -1.13 17.20
CA ALA A 77 -32.69 -0.82 17.94
C ALA A 77 -32.52 0.44 18.82
N LYS A 78 -31.35 0.58 19.49
CA LYS A 78 -31.04 1.77 20.30
C LYS A 78 -30.90 3.02 19.44
N PHE A 79 -30.17 2.93 18.33
CA PHE A 79 -30.07 4.04 17.37
C PHE A 79 -31.44 4.46 16.84
N LYS A 80 -32.31 3.49 16.51
CA LYS A 80 -33.69 3.76 16.10
C LYS A 80 -34.50 4.45 17.19
N ALA A 81 -34.39 3.99 18.43
CA ALA A 81 -35.08 4.61 19.57
C ALA A 81 -34.57 6.05 19.80
N GLN A 82 -33.26 6.31 19.76
CA GLN A 82 -32.69 7.65 19.86
C GLN A 82 -33.15 8.55 18.69
N TRP A 83 -33.17 7.97 17.48
CA TRP A 83 -33.67 8.68 16.30
C TRP A 83 -35.16 9.04 16.40
N GLU A 84 -35.97 8.19 17.00
CA GLU A 84 -37.40 8.42 17.18
C GLU A 84 -37.72 9.33 18.38
N SER A 85 -36.79 9.48 19.32
CA SER A 85 -36.94 10.35 20.50
C SER A 85 -37.10 11.83 20.11
N ALA A 86 -38.00 12.51 20.79
CA ALA A 86 -38.22 13.94 20.59
C ALA A 86 -37.20 14.83 21.31
N ASP A 87 -36.60 14.32 22.40
CA ASP A 87 -35.73 15.08 23.31
C ASP A 87 -34.28 14.61 23.31
N GLY A 88 -33.90 13.73 22.36
CA GLY A 88 -32.52 13.18 22.26
C GLY A 88 -31.51 14.12 21.58
N GLN A 89 -30.23 13.85 21.75
CA GLN A 89 -29.15 14.59 21.09
C GLN A 89 -29.34 14.64 19.57
N LEU A 90 -29.98 13.64 18.98
CA LEU A 90 -30.26 13.55 17.54
C LEU A 90 -31.52 14.35 17.12
N ALA A 91 -32.29 14.92 18.08
CA ALA A 91 -33.51 15.69 17.78
C ALA A 91 -33.21 16.94 16.94
N GLN A 92 -32.10 17.64 17.23
CA GLN A 92 -31.64 18.79 16.45
C GLN A 92 -31.20 18.35 15.04
N ALA A 93 -30.37 17.30 14.93
CA ALA A 93 -29.99 16.72 13.65
C ALA A 93 -31.23 16.32 12.83
N LYS A 94 -32.18 15.64 13.44
CA LYS A 94 -33.46 15.26 12.81
C LYS A 94 -34.26 16.45 12.30
N THR A 95 -34.26 17.56 13.05
CA THR A 95 -34.93 18.80 12.64
C THR A 95 -34.24 19.42 11.42
N VAL A 96 -32.89 19.48 11.42
CA VAL A 96 -32.09 19.93 10.28
C VAL A 96 -32.33 19.01 9.08
N LEU A 97 -32.28 17.68 9.26
CA LEU A 97 -32.45 16.68 8.19
C LEU A 97 -33.89 16.66 7.61
N LYS A 98 -34.86 17.23 8.31
CA LYS A 98 -36.25 17.43 7.80
C LYS A 98 -36.43 18.70 6.99
N THR A 99 -35.47 19.60 7.00
CA THR A 99 -35.54 20.79 6.15
C THR A 99 -35.54 20.38 4.67
N PRO A 100 -36.26 21.09 3.79
CA PRO A 100 -36.26 20.81 2.35
C PRO A 100 -34.84 20.73 1.78
N LEU A 101 -33.96 21.66 2.16
CA LEU A 101 -32.56 21.69 1.74
C LEU A 101 -31.82 20.40 2.12
N ALA A 102 -31.88 20.00 3.38
CA ALA A 102 -31.17 18.79 3.81
C ALA A 102 -31.76 17.52 3.17
N GLN A 103 -33.05 17.47 2.92
CA GLN A 103 -33.68 16.37 2.20
C GLN A 103 -33.25 16.28 0.76
N ASP A 104 -33.13 17.40 0.08
CA ASP A 104 -32.64 17.46 -1.32
C ASP A 104 -31.15 17.12 -1.38
N LEU A 105 -30.34 17.57 -0.41
CA LEU A 105 -28.94 17.17 -0.27
C LEU A 105 -28.77 15.67 -0.04
N ILE A 106 -29.57 15.06 0.85
CA ILE A 106 -29.53 13.61 1.11
C ILE A 106 -29.90 12.82 -0.16
N LYS A 107 -30.96 13.23 -0.85
CA LYS A 107 -31.38 12.57 -2.08
C LYS A 107 -30.30 12.68 -3.15
N LEU A 108 -29.73 13.89 -3.32
CA LEU A 108 -28.63 14.10 -4.27
C LEU A 108 -27.39 13.26 -3.89
N ALA A 109 -26.99 13.26 -2.61
CA ALA A 109 -25.87 12.42 -2.13
C ALA A 109 -26.13 10.93 -2.41
N THR A 110 -27.39 10.48 -2.25
CA THR A 110 -27.78 9.11 -2.57
C THR A 110 -27.71 8.84 -4.08
N GLU A 111 -28.09 9.80 -4.91
CA GLU A 111 -27.95 9.71 -6.36
C GLU A 111 -26.48 9.72 -6.80
N MET A 112 -25.67 10.64 -6.25
CA MET A 112 -24.23 10.72 -6.47
C MET A 112 -23.53 9.39 -6.16
N ALA A 113 -23.90 8.74 -5.07
CA ALA A 113 -23.37 7.44 -4.66
C ALA A 113 -24.00 6.26 -5.41
N SER A 114 -24.88 6.45 -6.38
CA SER A 114 -25.66 5.35 -6.96
C SER A 114 -25.19 4.88 -8.33
N GLU A 115 -24.72 5.79 -9.17
CA GLU A 115 -24.45 5.48 -10.59
C GLU A 115 -22.94 5.42 -10.87
N GLU A 116 -22.30 6.56 -10.91
CA GLU A 116 -20.90 6.70 -11.29
C GLU A 116 -20.23 7.79 -10.47
N MET A 117 -19.07 7.47 -9.91
CA MET A 117 -18.14 8.41 -9.30
C MET A 117 -16.83 8.35 -10.05
N PHE A 118 -16.19 9.50 -10.30
CA PHE A 118 -14.89 9.52 -10.95
C PHE A 118 -14.01 10.66 -10.46
N LEU A 119 -12.72 10.46 -10.65
CA LEU A 119 -11.67 11.47 -10.49
C LEU A 119 -10.73 11.35 -11.67
N PHE A 120 -10.35 12.47 -12.28
CA PHE A 120 -9.26 12.49 -13.23
C PHE A 120 -8.43 13.78 -13.15
N SER A 121 -7.22 13.71 -13.69
CA SER A 121 -6.39 14.88 -13.97
C SER A 121 -6.06 15.00 -15.46
N ASP A 122 -5.69 16.21 -15.90
CA ASP A 122 -5.05 16.39 -17.21
C ASP A 122 -3.55 16.01 -17.17
N GLY A 123 -2.86 16.12 -18.32
CA GLY A 123 -1.43 15.81 -18.46
C GLY A 123 -0.47 16.80 -17.79
N LYS A 124 -0.97 17.77 -17.01
CA LYS A 124 -0.16 18.68 -16.22
C LYS A 124 0.10 18.15 -14.80
N ALA A 125 -0.60 17.08 -14.35
CA ALA A 125 -0.43 16.56 -12.99
C ALA A 125 0.97 15.99 -12.77
N SER A 126 1.55 15.30 -13.76
CA SER A 126 2.92 14.82 -13.69
C SER A 126 3.92 15.97 -13.63
N GLN A 127 3.75 17.02 -14.42
CA GLN A 127 4.62 18.20 -14.39
C GLN A 127 4.52 18.95 -13.05
N PHE A 128 3.30 19.09 -12.50
CA PHE A 128 3.09 19.66 -11.18
C PHE A 128 3.86 18.88 -10.10
N LEU A 129 3.79 17.55 -10.14
CA LEU A 129 4.50 16.69 -9.18
C LEU A 129 6.02 16.86 -9.27
N VAL A 130 6.57 16.86 -10.49
CA VAL A 130 8.00 17.09 -10.72
C VAL A 130 8.42 18.47 -10.21
N GLY A 131 7.69 19.53 -10.57
CA GLY A 131 8.02 20.89 -10.15
C GLY A 131 7.93 21.10 -8.66
N VAL A 132 6.90 20.57 -7.99
CA VAL A 132 6.78 20.62 -6.53
C VAL A 132 7.92 19.85 -5.86
N ASN A 133 8.31 18.70 -6.39
CA ASN A 133 9.41 17.92 -5.84
C ASN A 133 10.74 18.67 -5.96
N ALA A 134 11.02 19.31 -7.10
CA ALA A 134 12.22 20.11 -7.30
C ALA A 134 12.31 21.26 -6.28
N LEU A 135 11.22 22.02 -6.13
CA LEU A 135 11.16 23.10 -5.11
C LEU A 135 11.32 22.57 -3.67
N ASN A 136 10.78 21.39 -3.39
CA ASN A 136 10.92 20.77 -2.08
C ASN A 136 12.36 20.31 -1.81
N GLU A 137 13.08 19.84 -2.80
CA GLU A 137 14.51 19.48 -2.69
C GLU A 137 15.36 20.70 -2.36
N GLU A 138 15.17 21.80 -3.08
CA GLU A 138 15.86 23.08 -2.82
C GLU A 138 15.53 23.62 -1.42
N LEU A 139 14.27 23.54 -0.99
CA LEU A 139 13.85 23.94 0.35
C LEU A 139 14.50 23.07 1.45
N VAL A 140 14.61 21.76 1.22
CA VAL A 140 15.28 20.85 2.17
C VAL A 140 16.76 21.19 2.30
N GLU A 141 17.43 21.52 1.20
CA GLU A 141 18.82 21.98 1.19
C GLU A 141 18.96 23.29 1.99
N ALA A 142 18.15 24.29 1.71
CA ALA A 142 18.14 25.55 2.45
C ALA A 142 17.83 25.35 3.96
N THR A 143 17.00 24.35 4.30
CA THR A 143 16.69 24.03 5.70
C THR A 143 17.92 23.51 6.45
N GLY A 144 18.82 22.82 5.75
CA GLY A 144 20.09 22.35 6.30
C GLY A 144 21.03 23.50 6.73
N ASP A 145 21.02 24.62 6.00
CA ASP A 145 21.86 25.77 6.21
C ASP A 145 21.29 26.77 7.23
N GLY A 146 20.08 26.54 7.74
CA GLY A 146 19.45 27.27 8.81
C GLY A 146 18.36 28.26 8.39
N PRO A 147 17.78 29.01 9.35
CA PRO A 147 16.62 29.88 9.09
C PRO A 147 16.90 31.02 8.10
N GLU A 148 18.12 31.51 8.04
CA GLU A 148 18.52 32.59 7.12
C GLU A 148 18.55 32.09 5.68
N ALA A 149 19.07 30.89 5.45
CA ALA A 149 19.08 30.24 4.12
C ALA A 149 17.69 29.94 3.61
N ILE A 150 16.74 29.58 4.47
CA ILE A 150 15.34 29.41 4.09
C ILE A 150 14.75 30.73 3.56
N LEU A 151 15.05 31.84 4.23
CA LEU A 151 14.60 33.18 3.78
C LEU A 151 15.24 33.54 2.45
N GLU A 152 16.55 33.33 2.31
CA GLU A 152 17.29 33.54 1.06
C GLU A 152 16.74 32.71 -0.08
N TRP A 153 16.41 31.43 0.19
CA TRP A 153 15.75 30.58 -0.79
C TRP A 153 14.40 31.14 -1.24
N PHE A 154 13.56 31.58 -0.28
CA PHE A 154 12.28 32.20 -0.64
C PHE A 154 12.45 33.50 -1.45
N GLU A 155 13.49 34.25 -1.24
CA GLU A 155 13.83 35.47 -2.00
C GLU A 155 14.44 35.19 -3.36
N SER A 156 15.10 34.04 -3.52
CA SER A 156 15.74 33.61 -4.76
C SER A 156 14.76 33.02 -5.79
N LEU A 157 13.57 32.57 -5.35
CA LEU A 157 12.57 31.99 -6.26
C LEU A 157 12.22 32.95 -7.40
N THR A 158 12.16 32.42 -8.61
CA THR A 158 11.85 33.18 -9.82
C THR A 158 10.49 32.79 -10.39
N ARG A 159 9.98 33.62 -11.32
CA ARG A 159 8.78 33.26 -12.10
C ARG A 159 9.00 32.00 -12.95
N GLU A 160 10.23 31.72 -13.36
CA GLU A 160 10.56 30.54 -14.14
C GLU A 160 10.38 29.27 -13.30
N ASP A 161 10.83 29.27 -12.06
CA ASP A 161 10.67 28.17 -11.13
C ASP A 161 9.18 27.88 -10.87
N LEU A 162 8.40 28.91 -10.60
CA LEU A 162 6.95 28.72 -10.46
C LEU A 162 6.24 28.28 -11.76
N ASN A 163 6.75 28.65 -12.93
CA ASN A 163 6.18 28.19 -14.20
C ASN A 163 6.42 26.71 -14.44
N GLN A 164 7.44 26.11 -13.82
CA GLN A 164 7.67 24.66 -13.82
C GLN A 164 6.63 23.91 -12.97
N VAL A 165 5.88 24.62 -12.12
CA VAL A 165 4.80 24.08 -11.30
C VAL A 165 3.43 24.53 -11.87
N PRO A 166 2.94 23.92 -12.95
CA PRO A 166 1.65 24.29 -13.53
C PRO A 166 0.51 23.87 -12.62
N ILE A 167 -0.61 24.57 -12.66
CA ILE A 167 -1.82 24.15 -11.96
C ILE A 167 -2.54 23.12 -12.84
N PRO A 168 -2.60 21.83 -12.42
CA PRO A 168 -3.30 20.82 -13.20
C PRO A 168 -4.82 20.98 -13.10
N THR A 169 -5.52 20.42 -14.08
CA THR A 169 -6.97 20.27 -14.00
C THR A 169 -7.31 18.98 -13.28
N PHE A 170 -7.84 19.07 -12.05
CA PHE A 170 -8.46 17.96 -11.36
C PHE A 170 -9.97 18.07 -11.43
N VAL A 171 -10.64 16.96 -11.73
CA VAL A 171 -12.10 16.89 -11.79
C VAL A 171 -12.59 15.69 -11.00
N LEU A 172 -13.28 15.94 -9.90
CA LEU A 172 -14.08 14.96 -9.18
C LEU A 172 -15.52 15.09 -9.67
N GLY A 173 -16.17 14.00 -10.03
CA GLY A 173 -17.51 14.07 -10.57
C GLY A 173 -18.39 12.90 -10.19
N PHE A 174 -19.70 13.13 -10.25
CA PHE A 174 -20.75 12.19 -9.90
C PHE A 174 -21.86 12.27 -10.95
N LYS A 175 -22.30 11.12 -11.44
CA LYS A 175 -23.43 11.07 -12.36
C LYS A 175 -24.74 11.28 -11.59
N PHE A 176 -25.57 12.19 -12.04
CA PHE A 176 -26.90 12.44 -11.45
C PHE A 176 -28.01 12.08 -12.44
N GLN A 177 -29.24 11.90 -11.91
CA GLN A 177 -30.43 11.53 -12.70
C GLN A 177 -31.44 12.68 -12.81
N ASP A 178 -31.50 13.58 -11.81
CA ASP A 178 -32.45 14.66 -11.69
C ASP A 178 -31.76 16.02 -11.85
N GLU A 179 -31.83 16.58 -13.06
CA GLU A 179 -31.20 17.86 -13.40
C GLU A 179 -31.84 19.04 -12.66
N ASP A 180 -33.17 19.03 -12.48
CA ASP A 180 -33.87 20.12 -11.78
C ASP A 180 -33.42 20.20 -10.31
N ARG A 181 -33.19 19.04 -9.68
CA ARG A 181 -32.67 18.98 -8.31
C ARG A 181 -31.23 19.47 -8.22
N ALA A 182 -30.39 19.10 -9.19
CA ALA A 182 -29.00 19.57 -9.23
C ALA A 182 -28.94 21.10 -9.42
N LEU A 183 -29.79 21.67 -10.28
CA LEU A 183 -29.92 23.10 -10.48
C LEU A 183 -30.41 23.82 -9.22
N ASN A 184 -31.43 23.29 -8.55
CA ASN A 184 -31.92 23.86 -7.27
C ASN A 184 -30.83 23.89 -6.20
N LEU A 185 -29.98 22.84 -6.13
CA LEU A 185 -28.84 22.84 -5.21
C LEU A 185 -27.83 23.93 -5.56
N LEU A 186 -27.51 24.11 -6.85
CA LEU A 186 -26.61 25.16 -7.29
C LEU A 186 -27.13 26.55 -6.92
N ASP A 187 -28.44 26.81 -7.08
CA ASP A 187 -29.05 28.07 -6.70
C ASP A 187 -28.92 28.34 -5.19
N GLN A 188 -29.17 27.31 -4.37
CA GLN A 188 -29.04 27.43 -2.92
C GLN A 188 -27.58 27.63 -2.49
N LEU A 189 -26.63 26.85 -3.09
CA LEU A 189 -25.21 26.99 -2.81
C LEU A 189 -24.69 28.37 -3.22
N GLN A 190 -25.13 28.88 -4.39
CA GLN A 190 -24.79 30.21 -4.84
C GLN A 190 -25.23 31.27 -3.83
N ALA A 191 -26.46 31.17 -3.33
CA ALA A 191 -26.98 32.10 -2.34
C ALA A 191 -26.17 32.08 -1.02
N VAL A 192 -25.87 30.88 -0.52
CA VAL A 192 -25.09 30.68 0.73
C VAL A 192 -23.66 31.21 0.57
N VAL A 193 -22.97 30.83 -0.51
CA VAL A 193 -21.59 31.28 -0.77
C VAL A 193 -21.54 32.80 -0.96
N SER A 194 -22.45 33.37 -1.77
CA SER A 194 -22.52 34.80 -1.99
C SER A 194 -22.77 35.57 -0.69
N LEU A 195 -23.68 35.06 0.17
CA LEU A 195 -23.90 35.66 1.49
C LEU A 195 -22.65 35.59 2.36
N GLY A 196 -21.99 34.43 2.40
CA GLY A 196 -20.75 34.24 3.18
C GLY A 196 -19.63 35.18 2.72
N LEU A 197 -19.38 35.26 1.41
CA LEU A 197 -18.36 36.15 0.85
C LEU A 197 -18.63 37.63 1.12
N ASN A 198 -19.89 38.08 1.05
CA ASN A 198 -20.24 39.46 1.27
C ASN A 198 -20.36 39.84 2.77
N SER A 199 -20.49 38.90 3.67
CA SER A 199 -20.66 39.17 5.11
C SER A 199 -19.35 39.39 5.87
N ASN A 200 -18.21 38.98 5.31
CA ASN A 200 -16.90 39.11 5.96
C ASN A 200 -15.98 40.04 5.13
N PRO A 201 -15.48 41.16 5.73
CA PRO A 201 -14.56 42.08 5.04
C PRO A 201 -13.32 41.42 4.47
N ALA A 202 -12.83 40.32 5.07
CA ALA A 202 -11.67 39.59 4.56
C ALA A 202 -11.95 38.76 3.29
N THR A 203 -13.23 38.49 2.98
CA THR A 203 -13.62 37.66 1.84
C THR A 203 -14.40 38.41 0.77
N VAL A 204 -14.80 39.66 1.03
CA VAL A 204 -15.62 40.43 0.09
C VAL A 204 -14.97 40.63 -1.27
N GLN A 205 -13.66 40.68 -1.34
CA GLN A 205 -12.88 40.76 -2.59
C GLN A 205 -13.06 39.54 -3.49
N PHE A 206 -13.40 38.39 -2.93
CA PHE A 206 -13.68 37.17 -3.70
C PHE A 206 -15.13 37.12 -4.20
N ALA A 207 -16.01 38.01 -3.73
CA ALA A 207 -17.40 38.02 -4.17
C ALA A 207 -17.55 38.40 -5.66
N GLU A 208 -16.70 39.28 -6.19
CA GLU A 208 -16.66 39.64 -7.61
C GLU A 208 -16.09 38.54 -8.48
N ALA A 209 -15.21 37.70 -7.91
CA ALA A 209 -14.60 36.55 -8.57
C ALA A 209 -15.52 35.33 -8.64
N PHE A 210 -16.57 35.33 -7.83
CA PHE A 210 -17.55 34.24 -7.77
C PHE A 210 -18.67 34.50 -8.78
N GLN A 211 -18.72 33.69 -9.82
CA GLN A 211 -19.60 33.88 -10.96
C GLN A 211 -20.37 32.61 -11.30
N ARG A 212 -21.60 32.79 -11.76
CA ARG A 212 -22.39 31.75 -12.42
C ARG A 212 -22.14 31.77 -13.92
N VAL A 213 -21.76 30.62 -14.46
CA VAL A 213 -21.49 30.42 -15.88
C VAL A 213 -22.50 29.40 -16.44
N GLU A 214 -23.21 29.75 -17.47
CA GLU A 214 -24.17 28.90 -18.18
C GLU A 214 -23.76 28.73 -19.62
N ASP A 215 -23.67 27.52 -20.09
CA ASP A 215 -23.40 27.18 -21.49
C ASP A 215 -24.14 25.90 -21.92
N ALA A 216 -23.91 25.44 -23.14
CA ALA A 216 -24.57 24.26 -23.71
C ALA A 216 -24.23 22.95 -22.96
N ARG A 217 -23.27 22.93 -22.01
CA ARG A 217 -22.89 21.78 -21.23
C ARG A 217 -23.41 21.80 -19.79
N GLY A 218 -24.07 22.89 -19.38
CA GLY A 218 -24.67 23.01 -18.06
C GLY A 218 -24.34 24.30 -17.33
N THR A 219 -24.73 24.35 -16.08
CA THR A 219 -24.58 25.49 -15.15
C THR A 219 -23.50 25.23 -14.15
N ARG A 220 -22.59 26.16 -13.96
CA ARG A 220 -21.47 26.06 -13.03
C ARG A 220 -21.29 27.34 -12.21
N LEU A 221 -20.92 27.17 -10.96
CA LEU A 221 -20.44 28.22 -10.07
C LEU A 221 -18.92 28.22 -10.13
N VAL A 222 -18.31 29.33 -10.47
CA VAL A 222 -16.88 29.46 -10.69
C VAL A 222 -16.35 30.53 -9.76
N LEU A 223 -15.34 30.19 -8.95
CA LEU A 223 -14.53 31.12 -8.20
C LEU A 223 -13.18 31.26 -8.93
N ASN A 224 -12.99 32.42 -9.60
CA ASN A 224 -11.74 32.72 -10.28
C ASN A 224 -10.80 33.43 -9.31
N LEU A 225 -9.73 32.76 -8.92
CA LEU A 225 -8.71 33.29 -8.02
C LEU A 225 -7.57 33.90 -8.84
N HIS A 226 -7.19 35.13 -8.49
CA HIS A 226 -6.04 35.82 -9.05
C HIS A 226 -5.12 36.26 -7.92
N ALA A 227 -3.82 36.23 -8.13
CA ALA A 227 -2.86 36.67 -7.12
C ALA A 227 -3.11 38.10 -6.62
N SER A 228 -3.59 39.00 -7.51
CA SER A 228 -3.98 40.37 -7.16
C SER A 228 -5.15 40.49 -6.17
N MET A 229 -5.83 39.39 -5.86
CA MET A 229 -6.90 39.35 -4.85
C MET A 229 -6.40 38.98 -3.45
N LEU A 230 -5.13 38.64 -3.31
CA LEU A 230 -4.54 38.38 -2.01
C LEU A 230 -4.34 39.71 -1.27
N PRO A 231 -4.48 39.75 0.07
CA PRO A 231 -4.38 40.99 0.85
C PRO A 231 -2.93 41.39 1.10
N TRP A 232 -2.18 41.65 0.02
CA TRP A 232 -0.75 41.96 0.08
C TRP A 232 -0.44 43.13 1.02
N ASP A 233 -1.21 44.22 0.94
CA ASP A 233 -1.05 45.38 1.83
C ASP A 233 -1.19 45.04 3.31
N VAL A 234 -2.09 44.10 3.65
CA VAL A 234 -2.31 43.63 5.03
C VAL A 234 -1.12 42.79 5.52
N TRP A 235 -0.63 41.92 4.64
CA TRP A 235 0.52 41.08 4.93
C TRP A 235 1.81 41.92 5.04
N GLU A 236 2.02 42.86 4.12
CA GLU A 236 3.13 43.81 4.19
C GLU A 236 3.12 44.66 5.48
N ALA A 237 1.94 45.11 5.89
CA ALA A 237 1.79 45.88 7.12
C ALA A 237 2.04 45.06 8.42
N GLY A 238 1.81 43.73 8.35
CA GLY A 238 2.00 42.81 9.47
C GLY A 238 3.31 42.03 9.48
N SER A 239 4.17 42.21 8.47
CA SER A 239 5.42 41.48 8.29
C SER A 239 6.64 42.34 8.68
N ASP A 240 7.63 41.68 9.29
CA ASP A 240 8.96 42.27 9.50
C ASP A 240 9.79 42.30 8.21
N SER A 241 9.44 41.43 7.21
CA SER A 241 10.12 41.36 5.91
C SER A 241 9.18 41.80 4.79
N LYS A 242 9.07 43.12 4.60
CA LYS A 242 8.22 43.75 3.57
C LYS A 242 8.69 43.40 2.15
N GLU A 243 10.01 43.39 1.97
CA GLU A 243 10.66 43.08 0.71
C GLU A 243 10.26 41.69 0.23
N LEU A 244 10.18 40.70 1.11
CA LEU A 244 9.75 39.35 0.81
C LEU A 244 8.27 39.30 0.36
N ILE A 245 7.37 40.05 1.01
CA ILE A 245 5.97 40.12 0.61
C ILE A 245 5.83 40.74 -0.79
N GLN A 246 6.56 41.84 -1.05
CA GLN A 246 6.56 42.47 -2.37
C GLN A 246 7.16 41.56 -3.45
N HIS A 247 8.21 40.80 -3.12
CA HIS A 247 8.76 39.79 -4.01
C HIS A 247 7.71 38.73 -4.39
N TRP A 248 6.99 38.20 -3.40
CA TRP A 248 5.93 37.22 -3.63
C TRP A 248 4.75 37.78 -4.42
N GLU A 249 4.35 39.04 -4.20
CA GLU A 249 3.35 39.71 -5.02
C GLU A 249 3.77 39.73 -6.49
N GLN A 250 5.03 40.16 -6.76
CA GLN A 250 5.59 40.20 -8.10
C GLN A 250 5.71 38.78 -8.73
N LEU A 251 6.15 37.79 -7.95
CA LEU A 251 6.36 36.42 -8.37
C LEU A 251 5.03 35.76 -8.81
N LEU A 252 3.96 36.00 -8.04
CA LEU A 252 2.63 35.45 -8.31
C LEU A 252 1.80 36.29 -9.29
N GLU A 253 2.29 37.47 -9.69
CA GLU A 253 1.56 38.33 -10.62
C GLU A 253 1.18 37.58 -11.91
N GLY A 254 -0.11 37.61 -12.26
CA GLY A 254 -0.65 36.93 -13.43
C GLY A 254 -1.00 35.46 -13.20
N ARG A 255 -0.62 34.87 -12.07
CA ARG A 255 -1.07 33.51 -11.71
C ARG A 255 -2.54 33.51 -11.36
N LYS A 256 -3.23 32.47 -11.80
CA LYS A 256 -4.66 32.28 -11.59
C LYS A 256 -4.98 30.82 -11.38
N ALA A 257 -6.04 30.63 -10.61
CA ALA A 257 -6.65 29.32 -10.40
C ALA A 257 -8.16 29.47 -10.43
N ALA A 258 -8.88 28.46 -10.81
CA ALA A 258 -10.32 28.43 -10.78
C ALA A 258 -10.82 27.21 -10.02
N ILE A 259 -11.71 27.43 -9.06
CA ILE A 259 -12.49 26.38 -8.42
C ILE A 259 -13.88 26.41 -9.03
N THR A 260 -14.33 25.29 -9.55
CA THR A 260 -15.61 25.15 -10.23
C THR A 260 -16.45 24.07 -9.58
N PHE A 261 -17.68 24.41 -9.24
CA PHE A 261 -18.69 23.43 -8.79
C PHE A 261 -19.93 23.57 -9.67
N GLY A 262 -20.47 22.47 -10.15
CA GLY A 262 -21.70 22.54 -10.93
C GLY A 262 -21.90 21.41 -11.93
N ILE A 263 -22.80 21.64 -12.87
CA ILE A 263 -23.19 20.66 -13.88
C ILE A 263 -22.28 20.77 -15.09
N LEU A 264 -21.72 19.64 -15.51
CA LEU A 264 -21.03 19.47 -16.77
C LEU A 264 -21.61 18.22 -17.48
N ASP A 265 -22.37 18.45 -18.56
CA ASP A 265 -23.16 17.42 -19.22
C ASP A 265 -24.13 16.73 -18.21
N LYS A 266 -23.93 15.43 -17.93
CA LYS A 266 -24.74 14.63 -17.02
C LYS A 266 -24.08 14.39 -15.64
N TYR A 267 -23.07 15.19 -15.32
CA TYR A 267 -22.29 15.04 -14.09
C TYR A 267 -22.31 16.32 -13.25
N LEU A 268 -22.47 16.14 -11.94
CA LEU A 268 -22.13 17.16 -10.97
C LEU A 268 -20.65 17.06 -10.68
N ILE A 269 -19.92 18.16 -10.88
CA ILE A 269 -18.46 18.18 -10.76
C ILE A 269 -17.99 19.18 -9.70
N LEU A 270 -16.88 18.84 -9.05
CA LEU A 270 -15.99 19.75 -8.35
C LEU A 270 -14.64 19.71 -9.09
N ALA A 271 -14.21 20.86 -9.56
CA ALA A 271 -12.96 20.93 -10.33
C ALA A 271 -12.06 22.07 -9.86
N MET A 272 -10.77 21.83 -9.95
CA MET A 272 -9.71 22.82 -9.82
C MET A 272 -8.95 22.87 -11.14
N SER A 273 -8.66 24.05 -11.64
CA SER A 273 -7.91 24.25 -12.88
C SER A 273 -7.25 25.63 -12.89
N GLU A 274 -6.35 25.86 -13.81
CA GLU A 274 -5.78 27.21 -14.05
C GLU A 274 -6.83 28.19 -14.60
N ASP A 275 -7.74 27.71 -15.46
CA ASP A 275 -8.83 28.50 -16.05
C ASP A 275 -10.07 27.60 -16.22
N ALA A 276 -11.21 28.04 -15.67
CA ALA A 276 -12.49 27.33 -15.78
C ALA A 276 -12.91 27.04 -17.22
N LYS A 277 -12.44 27.80 -18.20
CA LYS A 277 -12.68 27.56 -19.65
C LYS A 277 -12.10 26.22 -20.12
N GLN A 278 -11.10 25.67 -19.45
CA GLN A 278 -10.52 24.37 -19.79
C GLN A 278 -11.58 23.27 -19.65
N LEU A 279 -12.49 23.37 -18.68
CA LEU A 279 -13.57 22.39 -18.48
C LEU A 279 -14.54 22.30 -19.68
N THR A 280 -14.71 23.38 -20.44
CA THR A 280 -15.58 23.37 -21.60
C THR A 280 -15.01 22.60 -22.80
N LYS A 281 -13.70 22.34 -22.77
CA LYS A 281 -12.95 21.61 -23.81
C LYS A 281 -12.84 20.12 -23.53
N LEU A 282 -13.10 19.68 -22.31
CA LEU A 282 -13.00 18.27 -21.90
C LEU A 282 -13.83 17.37 -22.82
N GLY A 283 -13.23 16.28 -23.28
CA GLY A 283 -13.87 15.32 -24.18
C GLY A 283 -14.11 15.79 -25.63
N LYS A 284 -13.73 17.03 -25.98
CA LYS A 284 -13.96 17.62 -27.31
C LYS A 284 -12.68 17.89 -28.08
N GLN A 285 -11.65 18.46 -27.47
CA GLN A 285 -10.37 18.78 -28.11
C GLN A 285 -9.33 17.73 -27.79
N GLY A 286 -8.67 17.16 -28.80
CA GLY A 286 -7.60 16.17 -28.61
C GLY A 286 -8.08 14.75 -28.34
N GLY A 287 -9.39 14.48 -28.33
CA GLY A 287 -9.96 13.18 -28.03
C GLY A 287 -10.23 12.96 -26.53
N SER A 288 -10.76 11.79 -26.20
CA SER A 288 -11.02 11.39 -24.82
C SER A 288 -10.17 10.16 -24.43
N LEU A 289 -9.97 9.96 -23.14
CA LEU A 289 -9.26 8.81 -22.61
C LEU A 289 -9.86 7.47 -23.07
N ALA A 290 -11.17 7.43 -23.33
CA ALA A 290 -11.83 6.26 -23.93
C ALA A 290 -11.23 5.81 -25.28
N GLN A 291 -10.53 6.70 -25.98
CA GLN A 291 -9.85 6.41 -27.26
C GLN A 291 -8.38 6.03 -27.09
N HIS A 292 -7.84 6.11 -25.85
CA HIS A 292 -6.46 5.77 -25.58
C HIS A 292 -6.19 4.29 -25.86
N ALA A 293 -5.03 4.00 -26.44
CA ALA A 293 -4.67 2.63 -26.84
C ALA A 293 -4.64 1.66 -25.67
N ASP A 294 -4.21 2.13 -24.52
CA ASP A 294 -4.08 1.31 -23.30
C ASP A 294 -5.44 0.86 -22.75
N LEU A 295 -6.54 1.54 -23.07
CA LEU A 295 -7.87 1.15 -22.62
C LEU A 295 -8.54 0.06 -23.49
N LYS A 296 -7.88 -0.42 -24.55
CA LYS A 296 -8.42 -1.53 -25.38
C LYS A 296 -8.81 -2.77 -24.56
N PRO A 297 -8.06 -3.20 -23.53
CA PRO A 297 -8.45 -4.36 -22.73
C PRO A 297 -9.78 -4.20 -21.99
N VAL A 298 -10.13 -2.96 -21.56
CA VAL A 298 -11.43 -2.65 -20.92
C VAL A 298 -12.60 -2.91 -21.87
N MET A 299 -12.37 -2.67 -23.16
CA MET A 299 -13.37 -2.80 -24.23
C MET A 299 -13.48 -4.21 -24.80
N ALA A 300 -12.59 -5.13 -24.42
CA ALA A 300 -12.49 -6.46 -25.02
C ALA A 300 -13.69 -7.36 -24.73
N ASP A 301 -14.36 -7.18 -23.59
CA ASP A 301 -15.55 -7.94 -23.21
C ASP A 301 -16.73 -7.05 -22.83
N PRO A 302 -17.45 -6.51 -23.82
CA PRO A 302 -18.56 -5.60 -23.58
C PRO A 302 -19.77 -6.25 -22.90
N SER A 303 -19.79 -7.56 -22.77
CA SER A 303 -20.90 -8.28 -22.13
C SER A 303 -20.79 -8.31 -20.61
N LYS A 304 -19.61 -8.03 -20.05
CA LYS A 304 -19.37 -8.04 -18.61
C LYS A 304 -19.71 -6.67 -17.98
N PRO A 305 -20.33 -6.70 -16.80
CA PRO A 305 -20.70 -5.49 -16.07
C PRO A 305 -19.45 -4.81 -15.46
N LEU A 306 -18.95 -3.79 -16.14
CA LEU A 306 -17.81 -2.99 -15.66
C LEU A 306 -18.19 -2.30 -14.34
N THR A 307 -17.35 -2.45 -13.32
CA THR A 307 -17.53 -1.88 -11.98
C THR A 307 -16.50 -0.84 -11.60
N GLY A 308 -15.33 -0.88 -12.20
CA GLY A 308 -14.29 0.10 -11.94
C GLY A 308 -13.23 0.14 -13.03
N VAL A 309 -12.62 1.31 -13.19
CA VAL A 309 -11.42 1.52 -14.03
C VAL A 309 -10.49 2.46 -13.26
N ALA A 310 -9.21 2.13 -13.24
CA ALA A 310 -8.15 3.04 -12.80
C ALA A 310 -7.04 3.03 -13.85
N TYR A 311 -6.60 4.21 -14.23
CA TYR A 311 -5.54 4.43 -15.21
C TYR A 311 -4.51 5.42 -14.66
N VAL A 312 -3.25 5.10 -14.86
CA VAL A 312 -2.10 5.97 -14.55
C VAL A 312 -1.25 6.05 -15.81
N SER A 313 -0.89 7.26 -16.23
CA SER A 313 -0.02 7.46 -17.39
C SER A 313 1.44 7.11 -17.08
N ASP A 314 2.25 6.84 -18.12
CA ASP A 314 3.69 6.60 -17.94
C ASP A 314 4.37 7.81 -17.29
N ARG A 315 4.06 9.00 -17.76
CA ARG A 315 4.61 10.26 -17.24
C ARG A 315 4.34 10.45 -15.75
N PHE A 316 3.13 10.13 -15.29
CA PHE A 316 2.78 10.27 -13.88
C PHE A 316 3.49 9.23 -13.03
N ALA A 317 3.60 7.98 -13.49
CA ALA A 317 4.33 6.94 -12.79
C ALA A 317 5.83 7.27 -12.66
N GLU A 318 6.45 7.80 -13.72
CA GLU A 318 7.83 8.28 -13.73
C GLU A 318 8.02 9.46 -12.75
N ALA A 319 7.11 10.43 -12.77
CA ALA A 319 7.12 11.59 -11.87
C ALA A 319 6.94 11.18 -10.40
N GLU A 320 6.04 10.24 -10.12
CA GLU A 320 5.82 9.71 -8.77
C GLU A 320 7.05 8.97 -8.25
N TYR A 321 7.70 8.16 -9.10
CA TYR A 321 8.94 7.51 -8.74
C TYR A 321 10.04 8.52 -8.41
N ALA A 322 10.26 9.51 -9.28
CA ALA A 322 11.24 10.56 -9.07
C ALA A 322 10.97 11.33 -7.77
N ALA A 323 9.73 11.70 -7.49
CA ALA A 323 9.37 12.43 -6.28
C ALA A 323 9.59 11.64 -4.99
N GLN A 324 9.38 10.33 -4.99
CA GLN A 324 9.41 9.50 -3.77
C GLN A 324 10.72 8.77 -3.54
N TYR A 325 11.38 8.34 -4.60
CA TYR A 325 12.49 7.37 -4.49
C TYR A 325 13.81 7.86 -5.12
N GLN A 326 13.77 8.80 -6.06
CA GLN A 326 14.99 9.35 -6.62
C GLN A 326 15.77 10.12 -5.54
N ASN A 327 17.07 9.87 -5.44
CA ASN A 327 17.96 10.46 -4.42
C ASN A 327 17.49 10.18 -2.98
N TYR A 328 16.88 9.01 -2.72
CA TYR A 328 16.24 8.69 -1.44
C TYR A 328 17.22 8.70 -0.26
N PHE A 329 18.41 8.13 -0.43
CA PHE A 329 19.40 8.02 0.65
C PHE A 329 20.04 9.37 0.95
N SER A 330 20.43 10.12 -0.08
CA SER A 330 21.00 11.48 0.08
C SER A 330 19.97 12.46 0.62
N LYS A 331 18.69 12.37 0.23
CA LYS A 331 17.60 13.18 0.83
C LYS A 331 17.44 12.93 2.32
N ILE A 332 17.42 11.68 2.76
CA ILE A 332 17.34 11.33 4.20
C ILE A 332 18.55 11.89 4.93
N TYR A 333 19.74 11.72 4.37
CA TYR A 333 20.95 12.27 4.97
C TYR A 333 20.87 13.79 5.15
N ARG A 334 20.54 14.54 4.10
CA ARG A 334 20.40 16.01 4.17
C ARG A 334 19.37 16.46 5.20
N GLN A 335 18.29 15.70 5.42
CA GLN A 335 17.32 15.97 6.50
C GLN A 335 17.90 15.74 7.90
N LEU A 336 18.82 14.78 8.06
CA LEU A 336 19.40 14.41 9.34
C LEU A 336 20.71 15.18 9.65
N ALA A 337 21.43 15.62 8.63
CA ALA A 337 22.74 16.29 8.76
C ALA A 337 22.73 17.49 9.73
N PRO A 338 21.73 18.38 9.72
CA PRO A 338 21.67 19.48 10.69
C PRO A 338 21.55 19.01 12.15
N SER A 339 20.83 17.91 12.37
CA SER A 339 20.70 17.32 13.71
C SER A 339 21.98 16.61 14.14
N LEU A 340 22.70 16.03 13.19
CA LEU A 340 24.00 15.41 13.44
C LEU A 340 25.06 16.46 13.75
N ALA A 341 25.06 17.59 13.04
CA ALA A 341 25.96 18.72 13.29
C ALA A 341 25.77 19.35 14.69
N LEU A 342 24.58 19.31 15.26
CA LEU A 342 24.28 19.79 16.62
C LEU A 342 24.88 18.89 17.73
N ILE A 343 25.22 17.64 17.40
CA ILE A 343 25.78 16.66 18.35
C ILE A 343 27.33 16.81 18.39
N THR A 344 27.95 17.42 17.38
CA THR A 344 29.39 17.63 17.30
C THR A 344 29.76 18.91 18.03
N GLU A 345 30.77 18.86 18.94
CA GLU A 345 31.09 19.96 19.88
C GLU A 345 31.57 21.29 19.22
N GLU A 346 31.92 21.29 17.93
CA GLU A 346 32.49 22.43 17.23
C GLU A 346 31.64 23.01 16.09
N GLY A 347 30.45 22.40 15.79
CA GLY A 347 29.58 22.90 14.72
C GLY A 347 30.14 22.71 13.29
N GLU A 348 31.31 22.12 13.14
CA GLU A 348 31.88 21.73 11.86
C GLU A 348 31.37 20.31 11.49
N ILE A 349 30.93 20.13 10.24
CA ILE A 349 30.56 18.82 9.73
C ILE A 349 31.84 17.99 9.63
N PRO A 350 32.01 16.91 10.39
CA PRO A 350 33.23 16.10 10.33
C PRO A 350 33.47 15.60 8.91
N GLU A 351 34.74 15.52 8.51
CA GLU A 351 35.20 15.10 7.18
C GLU A 351 34.57 13.74 6.73
N PHE A 352 34.23 12.88 7.70
CA PHE A 352 33.56 11.62 7.41
C PHE A 352 32.07 11.79 6.99
N LEU A 353 31.37 12.84 7.44
CA LEU A 353 30.00 13.12 7.05
C LEU A 353 29.89 13.62 5.61
N GLU A 354 30.88 14.43 5.15
CA GLU A 354 30.99 14.82 3.74
C GLU A 354 31.25 13.59 2.85
N ALA A 355 32.13 12.68 3.29
CA ALA A 355 32.38 11.44 2.58
C ALA A 355 31.12 10.55 2.57
N LEU A 356 30.33 10.53 3.64
CA LEU A 356 29.09 9.77 3.73
C LEU A 356 28.04 10.33 2.75
N GLU A 357 27.90 11.65 2.61
CA GLU A 357 27.00 12.26 1.64
C GLU A 357 27.33 11.79 0.22
N SER A 358 28.58 11.92 -0.19
CA SER A 358 29.04 11.46 -1.51
C SER A 358 28.82 9.96 -1.74
N ASP A 359 28.96 9.15 -0.68
CA ASP A 359 28.72 7.72 -0.76
C ASP A 359 27.24 7.36 -0.83
N LEU A 360 26.36 8.18 -0.24
CA LEU A 360 24.92 8.01 -0.35
C LEU A 360 24.40 8.47 -1.72
N GLU A 361 24.94 9.53 -2.30
CA GLU A 361 24.67 9.92 -3.69
C GLU A 361 25.10 8.81 -4.66
N TRP A 362 26.30 8.26 -4.47
CA TRP A 362 26.74 7.09 -5.23
C TRP A 362 25.79 5.88 -5.06
N LEU A 363 25.24 5.67 -3.84
CA LEU A 363 24.30 4.59 -3.57
C LEU A 363 22.98 4.82 -4.29
N ASP A 364 22.48 6.06 -4.32
CA ASP A 364 21.30 6.45 -5.08
C ASP A 364 21.47 6.14 -6.57
N ASP A 365 22.61 6.53 -7.16
CA ASP A 365 22.93 6.24 -8.56
C ASP A 365 22.98 4.73 -8.86
N GLU A 366 23.59 3.92 -8.01
CA GLU A 366 23.69 2.46 -8.18
C GLU A 366 22.31 1.79 -8.02
N VAL A 367 21.47 2.31 -7.09
CA VAL A 367 20.09 1.81 -6.92
C VAL A 367 19.24 2.18 -8.12
N ASP A 368 19.31 3.41 -8.61
CA ASP A 368 18.55 3.86 -9.78
C ASP A 368 18.89 3.03 -11.03
N GLN A 369 20.17 2.64 -11.21
CA GLN A 369 20.55 1.74 -12.31
C GLN A 369 19.95 0.32 -12.20
N LEU A 370 19.58 -0.11 -10.99
CA LEU A 370 18.94 -1.41 -10.74
C LEU A 370 17.43 -1.36 -10.74
N MET A 371 16.85 -0.15 -10.74
CA MET A 371 15.40 0.01 -10.79
C MET A 371 14.90 -0.07 -12.25
N PRO A 372 13.71 -0.62 -12.47
CA PRO A 372 13.12 -0.64 -13.80
C PRO A 372 12.62 0.76 -14.18
N ASP A 373 12.49 1.02 -15.47
CA ASP A 373 11.76 2.17 -15.99
C ASP A 373 10.29 2.06 -15.55
N PHE A 374 9.89 2.88 -14.59
CA PHE A 374 8.51 2.90 -14.11
C PHE A 374 7.58 3.41 -15.20
N LYS A 375 6.54 2.65 -15.47
CA LYS A 375 5.51 2.97 -16.46
C LYS A 375 4.13 2.95 -15.81
N GLY A 376 3.19 3.52 -16.49
CA GLY A 376 1.82 3.59 -16.01
C GLY A 376 1.13 2.24 -15.95
N SER A 377 -0.07 2.25 -15.40
CA SER A 377 -0.86 1.04 -15.20
C SER A 377 -2.32 1.24 -15.60
N LEU A 378 -2.98 0.13 -15.90
CA LEU A 378 -4.42 0.05 -16.12
C LEU A 378 -5.00 -1.05 -15.24
N SER A 379 -5.95 -0.72 -14.39
CA SER A 379 -6.76 -1.69 -13.64
C SER A 379 -8.23 -1.54 -14.01
N PHE A 380 -8.93 -2.65 -14.12
CA PHE A 380 -10.38 -2.64 -14.27
C PHE A 380 -11.02 -3.88 -13.68
N SER A 381 -12.27 -3.76 -13.31
CA SER A 381 -13.02 -4.83 -12.64
C SER A 381 -14.42 -4.98 -13.18
N TYR A 382 -14.93 -6.21 -13.05
CA TYR A 382 -16.29 -6.62 -13.40
C TYR A 382 -16.96 -7.32 -12.24
N SER A 383 -18.26 -7.14 -12.11
CA SER A 383 -19.06 -8.00 -11.24
C SER A 383 -19.26 -9.39 -11.85
N THR A 384 -19.32 -10.38 -10.96
CA THR A 384 -19.69 -11.76 -11.29
C THR A 384 -20.90 -12.19 -10.47
N LYS A 385 -21.45 -13.37 -10.73
CA LYS A 385 -22.60 -13.89 -9.95
C LYS A 385 -22.29 -14.15 -8.48
N THR A 386 -21.02 -14.40 -8.15
CA THR A 386 -20.60 -14.84 -6.82
C THR A 386 -19.52 -13.95 -6.23
N GLY A 387 -19.25 -12.78 -6.85
CA GLY A 387 -18.21 -11.89 -6.37
C GLY A 387 -17.75 -10.91 -7.45
N SER A 388 -16.44 -10.76 -7.61
CA SER A 388 -15.83 -9.87 -8.60
C SER A 388 -14.60 -10.48 -9.25
N GLU A 389 -14.27 -10.00 -10.43
CA GLU A 389 -13.01 -10.31 -11.10
C GLU A 389 -12.45 -9.05 -11.75
N GLY A 390 -11.13 -9.01 -11.92
CA GLY A 390 -10.50 -7.86 -12.56
C GLY A 390 -9.10 -8.17 -13.08
N TRP A 391 -8.57 -7.19 -13.77
CA TRP A 391 -7.24 -7.24 -14.35
C TRP A 391 -6.46 -5.99 -13.94
N LEU A 392 -5.17 -6.18 -13.73
CA LEU A 392 -4.17 -5.12 -13.58
C LEU A 392 -3.11 -5.35 -14.66
N PHE A 393 -2.91 -4.39 -15.50
CA PHE A 393 -1.82 -4.31 -16.46
C PHE A 393 -0.83 -3.28 -15.91
N ASP A 394 0.35 -3.72 -15.51
CA ASP A 394 1.46 -2.86 -15.13
C ASP A 394 2.46 -2.89 -16.27
N ARG A 395 2.74 -1.73 -16.85
CA ARG A 395 3.64 -1.59 -18.00
C ARG A 395 5.10 -1.41 -17.59
N THR A 396 5.36 -1.26 -16.28
CA THR A 396 6.73 -1.22 -15.75
C THR A 396 7.48 -2.48 -16.15
N GLU A 397 8.68 -2.32 -16.66
CA GLU A 397 9.49 -3.45 -17.10
C GLU A 397 9.77 -4.41 -15.93
N SER A 398 9.38 -5.65 -16.10
CA SER A 398 9.53 -6.66 -15.06
C SER A 398 10.88 -7.36 -15.17
N GLN A 399 11.90 -6.76 -14.56
CA GLN A 399 13.24 -7.35 -14.50
C GLN A 399 13.34 -8.50 -13.49
N TRP A 400 12.37 -8.63 -12.58
CA TRP A 400 12.46 -9.55 -11.44
C TRP A 400 11.66 -10.83 -11.59
N PHE A 401 10.73 -10.88 -12.54
CA PHE A 401 9.85 -12.03 -12.75
C PHE A 401 10.20 -12.80 -14.00
N ASP A 402 10.17 -14.15 -13.90
CA ASP A 402 10.29 -15.06 -15.04
C ASP A 402 8.94 -15.74 -15.31
N GLY A 403 8.24 -15.27 -16.33
CA GLY A 403 7.02 -15.87 -16.85
C GLY A 403 7.25 -16.77 -18.06
N SER A 404 8.48 -17.19 -18.36
CA SER A 404 8.79 -17.98 -19.54
C SER A 404 8.35 -19.45 -19.44
N LYS A 405 8.09 -19.94 -18.21
CA LYS A 405 7.77 -21.34 -17.92
C LYS A 405 6.59 -21.44 -16.95
N ARG A 406 6.02 -22.65 -16.90
CA ARG A 406 4.99 -22.99 -15.94
C ARG A 406 5.50 -22.86 -14.49
N LEU A 407 4.67 -22.39 -13.60
CA LEU A 407 4.94 -22.26 -12.17
C LEU A 407 4.62 -23.58 -11.45
N ASP A 408 5.54 -24.56 -11.57
CA ASP A 408 5.35 -25.92 -11.06
C ASP A 408 5.25 -26.01 -9.53
N ILE A 409 5.78 -25.02 -8.82
CA ILE A 409 5.73 -24.95 -7.36
C ILE A 409 4.30 -24.96 -6.81
N LEU A 410 3.31 -24.55 -7.61
CA LEU A 410 1.90 -24.62 -7.25
C LEU A 410 1.36 -26.05 -7.07
N ASP A 411 2.08 -27.07 -7.54
CA ASP A 411 1.79 -28.47 -7.23
C ASP A 411 2.23 -28.84 -5.80
N HIS A 412 3.00 -27.98 -5.10
CA HIS A 412 3.58 -28.20 -3.78
C HIS A 412 3.06 -27.21 -2.71
N VAL A 413 1.81 -26.75 -2.83
CA VAL A 413 1.18 -25.81 -1.89
C VAL A 413 0.10 -26.46 -1.01
N GLY A 414 -0.05 -27.79 -1.07
CA GLY A 414 -1.02 -28.55 -0.27
C GLY A 414 -2.46 -28.44 -0.78
N SER A 415 -3.38 -29.03 -0.01
CA SER A 415 -4.78 -29.15 -0.41
C SER A 415 -5.68 -28.01 0.09
N ASN A 416 -5.42 -27.46 1.29
CA ASN A 416 -6.24 -26.46 1.95
C ASN A 416 -5.41 -25.36 2.62
N PRO A 417 -4.63 -24.59 1.86
CA PRO A 417 -3.93 -23.45 2.45
C PRO A 417 -4.91 -22.34 2.83
N ILE A 418 -4.58 -21.60 3.89
CA ILE A 418 -5.18 -20.30 4.21
C ILE A 418 -4.63 -19.25 3.25
N MET A 419 -3.31 -19.30 3.01
CA MET A 419 -2.61 -18.36 2.14
C MET A 419 -1.53 -19.08 1.35
N VAL A 420 -1.42 -18.71 0.08
CA VAL A 420 -0.30 -19.06 -0.80
C VAL A 420 0.17 -17.80 -1.49
N SER A 421 1.49 -17.60 -1.53
CA SER A 421 2.14 -16.61 -2.39
C SER A 421 3.27 -17.32 -3.11
N ALA A 422 3.17 -17.47 -4.41
CA ALA A 422 4.14 -18.18 -5.24
C ALA A 422 4.61 -17.28 -6.38
N MET A 423 5.90 -17.35 -6.69
CA MET A 423 6.51 -16.59 -7.78
C MET A 423 7.68 -17.35 -8.41
N ARG A 424 8.03 -16.96 -9.62
CA ARG A 424 9.31 -17.28 -10.23
C ARG A 424 10.07 -15.98 -10.47
N ARG A 425 11.29 -15.89 -9.91
CA ARG A 425 12.18 -14.75 -10.08
C ARG A 425 13.18 -15.04 -11.19
N GLN A 426 13.57 -13.99 -11.89
CA GLN A 426 14.75 -14.07 -12.75
C GLN A 426 16.01 -14.22 -11.87
N PRO A 427 16.93 -15.10 -12.25
CA PRO A 427 18.22 -15.17 -11.57
C PRO A 427 19.01 -13.89 -11.86
N GLY A 428 19.25 -13.08 -10.83
CA GLY A 428 20.07 -11.85 -10.90
C GLY A 428 21.01 -11.79 -9.70
N THR A 429 22.22 -11.28 -9.95
CA THR A 429 23.26 -11.09 -8.93
C THR A 429 23.55 -9.62 -8.65
N ASP A 430 22.89 -8.71 -9.37
CA ASP A 430 23.24 -7.28 -9.34
C ASP A 430 23.05 -6.67 -7.96
N TRP A 431 21.95 -7.02 -7.27
CA TRP A 431 21.73 -6.61 -5.87
C TRP A 431 22.76 -7.16 -4.89
N LEU A 432 23.28 -8.37 -5.13
CA LEU A 432 24.37 -8.93 -4.33
C LEU A 432 25.68 -8.18 -4.57
N THR A 433 25.93 -7.80 -5.83
CA THR A 433 27.07 -6.98 -6.19
C THR A 433 27.02 -5.62 -5.51
N LEU A 434 25.85 -4.96 -5.54
CA LEU A 434 25.63 -3.70 -4.82
C LEU A 434 25.82 -3.87 -3.31
N ALA A 435 25.19 -4.89 -2.71
CA ALA A 435 25.34 -5.17 -1.28
C ALA A 435 26.82 -5.32 -0.88
N ARG A 436 27.65 -5.99 -1.68
CA ARG A 436 29.09 -6.10 -1.43
C ARG A 436 29.83 -4.77 -1.54
N LYS A 437 29.44 -3.91 -2.48
CA LYS A 437 30.01 -2.56 -2.59
C LYS A 437 29.68 -1.73 -1.35
N VAL A 438 28.41 -1.75 -0.92
CA VAL A 438 27.94 -1.07 0.30
C VAL A 438 28.67 -1.61 1.54
N MET A 439 28.77 -2.93 1.69
CA MET A 439 29.52 -3.54 2.80
C MET A 439 30.97 -3.05 2.85
N ARG A 440 31.66 -2.96 1.71
CA ARG A 440 33.06 -2.47 1.69
C ARG A 440 33.19 -1.02 2.14
N LYS A 441 32.25 -0.15 1.73
CA LYS A 441 32.22 1.24 2.18
C LYS A 441 31.91 1.33 3.68
N ALA A 442 30.89 0.61 4.17
CA ALA A 442 30.57 0.54 5.59
C ALA A 442 31.74 0.06 6.44
N LYS A 443 32.53 -0.91 5.93
CA LYS A 443 33.75 -1.35 6.60
C LYS A 443 34.76 -0.20 6.76
N GLY A 444 34.95 0.58 5.70
CA GLY A 444 35.86 1.73 5.74
C GLY A 444 35.47 2.76 6.81
N TYR A 445 34.17 3.06 6.93
CA TYR A 445 33.65 3.94 7.97
C TYR A 445 33.86 3.38 9.38
N LEU A 446 33.57 2.08 9.58
CA LEU A 446 33.79 1.44 10.87
C LEU A 446 35.28 1.39 11.26
N GLU A 447 36.20 1.16 10.28
CA GLU A 447 37.62 1.21 10.51
C GLU A 447 38.13 2.63 10.83
N ALA A 448 37.58 3.66 10.18
CA ALA A 448 37.90 5.04 10.46
C ALA A 448 37.42 5.44 11.87
N TYR A 449 36.19 5.09 12.22
CA TYR A 449 35.61 5.36 13.52
C TYR A 449 36.35 4.63 14.65
N LEU A 450 36.79 3.39 14.43
CA LEU A 450 37.63 2.63 15.38
C LEU A 450 38.99 3.30 15.65
N ASN A 451 39.51 4.05 14.69
CA ASN A 451 40.79 4.74 14.82
C ASN A 451 40.64 6.22 15.23
N SER A 452 39.43 6.70 15.46
CA SER A 452 39.18 8.06 15.95
C SER A 452 39.41 8.15 17.49
N ASP A 453 39.65 9.35 17.97
CA ASP A 453 39.78 9.64 19.41
C ASP A 453 38.38 9.79 20.09
N GLU A 454 37.30 9.58 19.35
CA GLU A 454 35.92 9.79 19.81
C GLU A 454 35.32 8.58 20.56
N LEU A 455 35.92 7.38 20.42
CA LEU A 455 35.45 6.14 21.06
C LEU A 455 36.03 6.00 22.47
N GLU A 456 35.13 5.65 23.41
CA GLU A 456 35.59 5.17 24.71
C GLU A 456 36.37 3.86 24.56
N GLU A 457 37.34 3.61 25.45
CA GLU A 457 38.24 2.44 25.33
C GLU A 457 37.48 1.10 25.32
N GLU A 458 36.37 1.01 26.07
CA GLU A 458 35.50 -0.16 26.13
C GLU A 458 34.76 -0.40 24.79
N ASP A 459 34.16 0.65 24.22
CA ASP A 459 33.46 0.58 22.92
C ASP A 459 34.41 0.27 21.77
N ALA A 460 35.64 0.82 21.82
CA ALA A 460 36.68 0.55 20.86
C ALA A 460 37.12 -0.93 20.87
N GLU A 461 37.26 -1.53 22.07
CA GLU A 461 37.57 -2.96 22.20
C GLU A 461 36.44 -3.83 21.64
N GLU A 462 35.15 -3.53 21.94
CA GLU A 462 34.01 -4.26 21.38
C GLU A 462 33.92 -4.16 19.87
N LEU A 463 34.04 -2.96 19.32
CA LEU A 463 34.06 -2.74 17.86
C LEU A 463 35.23 -3.46 17.18
N ALA A 464 36.42 -3.45 17.78
CA ALA A 464 37.55 -4.21 17.27
C ALA A 464 37.29 -5.71 17.22
N ILE A 465 36.62 -6.27 18.21
CA ILE A 465 36.19 -7.68 18.22
C ILE A 465 35.21 -7.95 17.08
N VAL A 466 34.17 -7.09 16.90
CA VAL A 466 33.19 -7.20 15.81
C VAL A 466 33.87 -7.12 14.46
N MET A 467 34.80 -6.18 14.26
CA MET A 467 35.55 -6.05 13.00
C MET A 467 36.43 -7.25 12.73
N LYS A 468 37.09 -7.77 13.73
CA LYS A 468 38.01 -8.91 13.58
C LYS A 468 37.30 -10.23 13.36
N LYS A 469 36.17 -10.48 14.01
CA LYS A 469 35.46 -11.78 13.99
C LYS A 469 34.12 -11.73 13.24
N GLY A 470 33.34 -10.70 13.41
CA GLY A 470 32.02 -10.55 12.77
C GLY A 470 32.12 -10.26 11.28
N TRP A 471 33.04 -9.36 10.89
CA TRP A 471 33.21 -9.02 9.48
C TRP A 471 33.58 -10.23 8.58
N PRO A 472 34.48 -11.12 8.97
CA PRO A 472 34.75 -12.36 8.22
C PRO A 472 33.51 -13.27 8.10
N LEU A 473 32.66 -13.36 9.16
CA LEU A 473 31.42 -14.12 9.11
C LEU A 473 30.41 -13.53 8.10
N LEU A 474 30.29 -12.20 8.07
CA LEU A 474 29.45 -11.49 7.12
C LEU A 474 29.92 -11.71 5.67
N ASN A 475 31.23 -11.58 5.40
CA ASN A 475 31.79 -11.87 4.09
C ASN A 475 31.56 -13.32 3.67
N ARG A 476 31.77 -14.26 4.58
CA ARG A 476 31.56 -15.69 4.32
C ARG A 476 30.08 -15.96 4.03
N PHE A 477 29.15 -15.28 4.71
CA PHE A 477 27.72 -15.38 4.43
C PHE A 477 27.39 -14.88 3.00
N ALA A 478 27.94 -13.73 2.59
CA ALA A 478 27.78 -13.22 1.25
C ALA A 478 28.35 -14.17 0.19
N ASP A 479 29.51 -14.79 0.46
CA ASP A 479 30.11 -15.82 -0.42
C ASP A 479 29.22 -17.05 -0.56
N VAL A 480 28.63 -17.53 0.53
CA VAL A 480 27.71 -18.68 0.50
C VAL A 480 26.46 -18.34 -0.32
N ILE A 481 25.90 -17.16 -0.14
CA ILE A 481 24.74 -16.73 -0.94
C ILE A 481 25.10 -16.71 -2.44
N GLU A 482 26.20 -16.08 -2.82
CA GLU A 482 26.58 -15.91 -4.21
C GLU A 482 27.05 -17.22 -4.89
N GLN A 483 27.89 -18.00 -4.20
CA GLN A 483 28.54 -19.15 -4.81
C GLN A 483 27.76 -20.46 -4.66
N LYS A 484 26.81 -20.55 -3.69
CA LYS A 484 26.05 -21.76 -3.41
C LYS A 484 24.56 -21.59 -3.49
N MET A 485 23.99 -20.64 -2.72
CA MET A 485 22.53 -20.53 -2.62
C MET A 485 21.90 -20.00 -3.93
N ALA A 486 22.44 -18.93 -4.50
CA ALA A 486 21.90 -18.38 -5.74
C ALA A 486 22.01 -19.37 -6.93
N PRO A 487 23.14 -20.06 -7.18
CA PRO A 487 23.19 -21.10 -8.21
C PRO A 487 22.29 -22.29 -7.91
N ALA A 488 22.20 -22.72 -6.64
CA ALA A 488 21.37 -23.86 -6.24
C ALA A 488 19.87 -23.59 -6.44
N THR A 489 19.44 -22.33 -6.30
CA THR A 489 18.04 -21.90 -6.46
C THR A 489 17.77 -21.18 -7.79
N ARG A 490 18.62 -21.37 -8.79
CA ARG A 490 18.52 -20.70 -10.11
C ARG A 490 17.21 -20.99 -10.85
N ASP A 491 16.46 -22.03 -10.48
CA ASP A 491 15.08 -22.25 -10.98
C ASP A 491 14.15 -21.06 -10.67
N GLY A 492 14.49 -20.26 -9.67
CA GLY A 492 13.82 -19.01 -9.31
C GLY A 492 12.45 -19.18 -8.63
N GLN A 493 11.88 -20.37 -8.59
CA GLN A 493 10.58 -20.61 -7.97
C GLN A 493 10.65 -20.58 -6.44
N SER A 494 9.75 -19.82 -5.83
CA SER A 494 9.54 -19.81 -4.39
C SER A 494 8.07 -19.68 -4.04
N ALA A 495 7.63 -20.31 -2.94
CA ALA A 495 6.28 -20.15 -2.44
C ALA A 495 6.26 -20.11 -0.91
N LEU A 496 5.53 -19.15 -0.35
CA LEU A 496 5.13 -19.13 1.04
C LEU A 496 3.74 -19.79 1.15
N VAL A 497 3.62 -20.78 2.01
CA VAL A 497 2.36 -21.49 2.27
C VAL A 497 2.03 -21.38 3.75
N ILE A 498 0.83 -20.88 4.04
CA ILE A 498 0.26 -20.86 5.40
C ILE A 498 -0.99 -21.72 5.38
N ALA A 499 -1.06 -22.70 6.26
CA ALA A 499 -2.20 -23.58 6.43
C ALA A 499 -2.80 -23.47 7.84
N ALA A 500 -4.08 -23.79 7.98
CA ALA A 500 -4.70 -24.00 9.27
C ALA A 500 -4.05 -25.25 9.90
N GLY A 501 -3.23 -25.04 10.89
CA GLY A 501 -2.38 -26.08 11.44
C GLY A 501 -3.13 -27.27 12.04
N SER A 502 -2.46 -28.41 12.06
CA SER A 502 -2.84 -29.56 12.89
C SER A 502 -2.21 -29.52 14.28
N LEU A 503 -1.35 -28.52 14.52
CA LEU A 503 -0.72 -28.31 15.81
C LEU A 503 -1.66 -27.48 16.70
N GLU A 504 -2.08 -28.06 17.82
CA GLU A 504 -2.95 -27.42 18.78
C GLU A 504 -2.40 -27.63 20.21
N SER A 505 -2.38 -26.57 21.01
CA SER A 505 -1.98 -26.64 22.41
C SER A 505 -2.81 -25.68 23.25
N LYS A 506 -3.06 -26.01 24.49
CA LYS A 506 -3.62 -25.08 25.47
C LYS A 506 -2.59 -24.10 26.03
N GLN A 507 -1.30 -24.44 25.87
CA GLN A 507 -0.19 -23.63 26.36
C GLN A 507 0.98 -23.81 25.41
N TRP A 508 1.37 -22.74 24.71
CA TRP A 508 2.43 -22.77 23.73
C TRP A 508 3.81 -22.47 24.31
N VAL A 509 3.88 -21.69 25.38
CA VAL A 509 5.10 -21.36 26.11
C VAL A 509 4.88 -21.53 27.62
N LYS A 510 5.94 -21.87 28.37
CA LYS A 510 5.88 -22.23 29.77
C LYS A 510 5.18 -21.17 30.64
N ASP A 511 5.45 -19.91 30.39
CA ASP A 511 4.92 -18.79 31.18
C ASP A 511 3.55 -18.26 30.63
N MET A 512 3.04 -18.83 29.55
CA MET A 512 1.73 -18.54 29.03
C MET A 512 0.66 -19.21 29.89
N PRO A 513 -0.33 -18.49 30.43
CA PRO A 513 -1.46 -19.12 31.12
C PRO A 513 -2.20 -20.10 30.21
N PRO A 514 -2.61 -21.28 30.73
CA PRO A 514 -3.33 -22.24 29.90
C PRO A 514 -4.65 -21.70 29.34
N ALA A 515 -4.88 -21.87 28.06
CA ALA A 515 -6.13 -21.49 27.42
C ALA A 515 -7.29 -22.43 27.81
N SER A 516 -8.51 -21.92 27.81
CA SER A 516 -9.73 -22.70 28.06
C SER A 516 -9.96 -23.79 26.98
N SER A 517 -9.56 -23.50 25.74
CA SER A 517 -9.64 -24.40 24.58
C SER A 517 -8.28 -24.48 23.86
N PRO A 518 -8.01 -25.55 23.09
CA PRO A 518 -6.80 -25.61 22.29
C PRO A 518 -6.67 -24.41 21.33
N LEU A 519 -5.47 -23.86 21.25
CA LEU A 519 -5.08 -22.77 20.35
C LEU A 519 -4.33 -23.38 19.17
N PRO A 520 -4.83 -23.21 17.94
CA PRO A 520 -4.15 -23.71 16.76
C PRO A 520 -2.92 -22.85 16.46
N LEU A 521 -1.82 -23.48 16.01
CA LEU A 521 -0.67 -22.78 15.44
C LEU A 521 -0.75 -22.81 13.92
N PRO A 522 -0.56 -21.68 13.20
CA PRO A 522 -0.54 -21.71 11.74
C PRO A 522 0.67 -22.52 11.28
N GLU A 523 0.47 -23.50 10.41
CA GLU A 523 1.58 -24.20 9.78
C GLU A 523 2.12 -23.34 8.63
N MET A 524 3.39 -22.91 8.77
CA MET A 524 4.07 -22.09 7.77
C MET A 524 5.17 -22.90 7.11
N ALA A 525 5.24 -22.78 5.78
CA ALA A 525 6.31 -23.40 5.01
C ALA A 525 6.79 -22.48 3.89
N MET A 526 8.08 -22.49 3.66
CA MET A 526 8.73 -21.95 2.47
C MET A 526 9.09 -23.12 1.56
N VAL A 527 8.55 -23.10 0.35
CA VAL A 527 8.91 -24.04 -0.71
C VAL A 527 9.84 -23.33 -1.69
N THR A 528 10.92 -23.97 -2.08
CA THR A 528 11.93 -23.41 -2.99
C THR A 528 12.27 -24.41 -4.08
N GLY A 529 12.28 -23.96 -5.33
CA GLY A 529 12.73 -24.74 -6.47
C GLY A 529 14.25 -24.85 -6.50
N LEU A 530 14.78 -26.04 -6.69
CA LEU A 530 16.19 -26.34 -6.75
C LEU A 530 16.65 -26.63 -8.17
N SER A 531 17.78 -26.03 -8.53
CA SER A 531 18.57 -26.39 -9.73
C SER A 531 19.71 -27.35 -9.37
N ASP A 532 20.23 -27.27 -8.15
CA ASP A 532 21.31 -28.13 -7.63
C ASP A 532 21.06 -28.40 -6.13
N LYS A 533 20.60 -29.62 -5.85
CA LYS A 533 20.34 -30.10 -4.50
C LYS A 533 21.59 -30.11 -3.63
N ASP A 534 22.70 -30.64 -4.15
CA ASP A 534 23.91 -30.88 -3.35
C ASP A 534 24.56 -29.54 -2.98
N LEU A 535 24.54 -28.59 -3.89
CA LEU A 535 25.03 -27.24 -3.65
C LEU A 535 24.15 -26.51 -2.61
N TYR A 536 22.82 -26.69 -2.67
CA TYR A 536 21.88 -26.16 -1.66
C TYR A 536 22.19 -26.70 -0.25
N VAL A 537 22.36 -28.03 -0.14
CA VAL A 537 22.68 -28.66 1.16
C VAL A 537 24.03 -28.19 1.70
N GLN A 538 25.04 -28.02 0.83
CA GLN A 538 26.33 -27.45 1.24
C GLN A 538 26.16 -25.99 1.71
N GLY A 539 25.39 -25.18 0.99
CA GLY A 539 25.09 -23.80 1.39
C GLY A 539 24.44 -23.73 2.76
N CYS A 540 23.43 -24.54 3.00
CA CYS A 540 22.77 -24.64 4.33
C CYS A 540 23.74 -25.05 5.44
N ALA A 541 24.64 -26.00 5.18
CA ALA A 541 25.64 -26.42 6.16
C ALA A 541 26.65 -25.32 6.49
N GLU A 542 27.00 -24.48 5.52
CA GLU A 542 27.89 -23.34 5.76
C GLU A 542 27.18 -22.19 6.47
N ILE A 543 25.93 -21.90 6.12
CA ILE A 543 25.10 -20.92 6.87
C ILE A 543 25.01 -21.33 8.35
N TYR A 544 24.76 -22.63 8.63
CA TYR A 544 24.79 -23.15 9.99
C TYR A 544 26.12 -22.84 10.70
N SER A 545 27.28 -23.13 10.04
CA SER A 545 28.59 -22.86 10.62
C SER A 545 28.86 -21.37 10.86
N ILE A 546 28.26 -20.49 10.03
CA ILE A 546 28.33 -19.03 10.22
C ILE A 546 27.51 -18.62 11.45
N LEU A 547 26.31 -19.15 11.59
CA LEU A 547 25.46 -18.88 12.77
C LEU A 547 26.12 -19.35 14.08
N ASP A 548 26.79 -20.49 14.06
CA ASP A 548 27.58 -20.99 15.23
C ASP A 548 28.71 -20.02 15.57
N GLY A 549 29.41 -19.48 14.55
CA GLY A 549 30.39 -18.41 14.74
C GLY A 549 29.80 -17.09 15.27
N VAL A 550 28.57 -16.76 14.91
CA VAL A 550 27.85 -15.59 15.45
C VAL A 550 27.53 -15.80 16.93
N VAL A 551 27.11 -17.02 17.33
CA VAL A 551 26.89 -17.37 18.75
C VAL A 551 28.17 -17.20 19.56
N ASP A 552 29.34 -17.63 19.02
CA ASP A 552 30.63 -17.44 19.68
C ASP A 552 31.01 -15.95 19.80
N LEU A 553 30.73 -15.15 18.78
CA LEU A 553 30.95 -13.71 18.81
C LEU A 553 30.07 -13.02 19.87
N VAL A 554 28.77 -13.32 19.90
CA VAL A 554 27.84 -12.74 20.88
C VAL A 554 28.26 -13.12 22.32
N ARG A 555 28.72 -14.36 22.55
CA ARG A 555 29.22 -14.81 23.87
C ARG A 555 30.46 -14.03 24.26
N GLU A 556 31.33 -13.67 23.33
CA GLU A 556 32.54 -12.89 23.62
C GLU A 556 32.22 -11.45 23.99
N LEU A 557 31.26 -10.84 23.30
CA LEU A 557 30.80 -9.47 23.55
C LEU A 557 29.94 -9.40 24.83
N ASN A 558 29.08 -10.39 25.06
CA ASN A 558 28.20 -10.45 26.23
C ASN A 558 28.12 -11.88 26.76
N PRO A 559 29.03 -12.24 27.67
CA PRO A 559 29.10 -13.59 28.25
C PRO A 559 27.83 -14.03 29.00
N GLU A 560 27.03 -13.06 29.47
CA GLU A 560 25.78 -13.35 30.20
C GLU A 560 24.61 -13.66 29.26
N ALA A 561 24.67 -13.20 28.00
CA ALA A 561 23.59 -13.37 27.01
C ALA A 561 23.45 -14.82 26.54
N ILE A 562 24.55 -15.57 26.49
CA ILE A 562 24.57 -16.96 25.99
C ILE A 562 25.31 -17.85 27.01
N PRO A 563 24.65 -18.90 27.56
CA PRO A 563 25.26 -19.79 28.51
C PRO A 563 26.59 -20.40 28.03
N GLU A 564 27.53 -20.58 28.97
CA GLU A 564 28.80 -21.21 28.65
C GLU A 564 28.59 -22.63 28.11
N GLY A 565 29.26 -22.97 27.00
CA GLY A 565 29.14 -24.27 26.34
C GLY A 565 27.90 -24.45 25.45
N TYR A 566 27.03 -23.45 25.34
CA TYR A 566 25.92 -23.50 24.35
C TYR A 566 26.49 -23.48 22.94
N SER A 567 25.99 -24.35 22.08
CA SER A 567 26.20 -24.33 20.64
C SER A 567 24.87 -24.62 19.95
N ILE A 568 24.70 -24.11 18.73
CA ILE A 568 23.49 -24.42 17.97
C ILE A 568 23.43 -25.92 17.71
N PRO A 569 22.35 -26.64 18.09
CA PRO A 569 22.27 -28.09 17.87
C PRO A 569 22.34 -28.43 16.36
N ARG A 570 23.20 -29.39 16.03
CA ARG A 570 23.32 -29.84 14.63
C ARG A 570 22.04 -30.56 14.17
N PRO A 571 21.57 -30.31 12.94
CA PRO A 571 20.40 -30.99 12.44
C PRO A 571 20.62 -32.48 12.30
N GLU A 572 19.64 -33.26 12.76
CA GLU A 572 19.61 -34.71 12.53
C GLU A 572 19.22 -34.99 11.07
N ARG A 573 20.01 -35.81 10.39
CA ARG A 573 19.71 -36.22 9.02
C ARG A 573 18.93 -37.52 9.01
N LYS A 574 17.74 -37.48 8.39
CA LYS A 574 16.86 -38.64 8.22
C LYS A 574 16.43 -38.75 6.76
N THR A 575 15.87 -39.90 6.36
CA THR A 575 15.26 -40.09 5.05
C THR A 575 13.79 -40.40 5.22
N SER A 576 12.94 -39.69 4.48
CA SER A 576 11.50 -39.90 4.48
C SER A 576 10.93 -39.82 3.06
N GLY A 577 10.29 -40.87 2.59
CA GLY A 577 9.67 -40.90 1.26
C GLY A 577 10.60 -40.65 0.07
N GLY A 578 11.91 -40.92 0.23
CA GLY A 578 12.94 -40.66 -0.78
C GLY A 578 13.59 -39.27 -0.70
N SER A 579 13.07 -38.39 0.15
CA SER A 579 13.64 -37.07 0.43
C SER A 579 14.55 -37.11 1.66
N GLU A 580 15.56 -36.25 1.69
CA GLU A 580 16.40 -36.02 2.88
C GLU A 580 15.70 -35.00 3.79
N VAL A 581 15.71 -35.27 5.08
CA VAL A 581 15.14 -34.42 6.12
C VAL A 581 16.26 -33.99 7.07
N PHE A 582 16.46 -32.70 7.20
CA PHE A 582 17.35 -32.09 8.16
C PHE A 582 16.45 -31.53 9.28
N LEU A 583 16.38 -32.27 10.39
CA LEU A 583 15.58 -31.93 11.57
C LEU A 583 16.46 -31.18 12.56
N TYR A 584 16.09 -29.98 12.91
CA TYR A 584 16.74 -29.14 13.91
C TYR A 584 16.14 -29.44 15.28
N PRO A 585 16.90 -30.07 16.18
CA PRO A 585 16.38 -30.43 17.52
C PRO A 585 16.11 -29.14 18.31
N ILE A 586 14.94 -29.09 18.92
CA ILE A 586 14.60 -28.03 19.86
C ILE A 586 15.19 -28.42 21.22
N PRO A 587 15.91 -27.51 21.94
CA PRO A 587 16.41 -27.76 23.27
C PRO A 587 15.29 -28.20 24.23
N GLU A 588 15.59 -29.13 25.15
CA GLU A 588 14.58 -29.68 26.09
C GLU A 588 13.97 -28.60 26.99
N ASP A 589 14.74 -27.55 27.28
CA ASP A 589 14.32 -26.41 28.10
C ASP A 589 13.51 -25.39 27.35
N CYS A 590 13.45 -25.50 26.02
CA CYS A 590 12.66 -24.57 25.19
C CYS A 590 11.15 -24.80 25.43
N PRO A 591 10.39 -23.78 25.80
CA PRO A 591 8.99 -23.92 26.20
C PRO A 591 8.03 -24.11 25.03
N VAL A 592 8.45 -24.74 23.94
CA VAL A 592 7.60 -25.04 22.77
C VAL A 592 7.12 -26.49 22.76
N PRO A 593 5.98 -26.77 22.14
CA PRO A 593 5.47 -28.14 22.06
C PRO A 593 6.42 -29.09 21.35
N LYS A 594 6.52 -30.33 21.86
CA LYS A 594 7.38 -31.40 21.31
C LYS A 594 7.00 -31.78 19.86
N ASP A 595 5.78 -31.45 19.41
CA ASP A 595 5.31 -31.70 18.04
C ASP A 595 5.82 -30.67 17.05
N MET A 596 6.39 -29.55 17.50
CA MET A 596 7.14 -28.65 16.63
C MET A 596 8.46 -29.30 16.23
N ALA A 597 8.69 -29.38 14.95
CA ALA A 597 9.85 -30.03 14.37
C ALA A 597 10.43 -29.16 13.24
N PRO A 598 11.15 -28.06 13.58
CA PRO A 598 11.79 -27.23 12.57
C PRO A 598 12.67 -28.09 11.69
N GLN A 599 12.38 -28.12 10.38
CA GLN A 599 13.07 -28.99 9.45
C GLN A 599 13.16 -28.39 8.06
N VAL A 600 14.13 -28.89 7.32
CA VAL A 600 14.22 -28.69 5.86
C VAL A 600 14.16 -30.06 5.22
N MET A 601 13.13 -30.29 4.41
CA MET A 601 12.98 -31.51 3.60
C MET A 601 13.43 -31.19 2.18
N VAL A 602 14.35 -32.00 1.63
CA VAL A 602 15.00 -31.75 0.33
C VAL A 602 14.90 -32.99 -0.56
N ASP A 603 14.43 -32.79 -1.79
CA ASP A 603 14.56 -33.80 -2.85
C ASP A 603 15.41 -33.25 -4.03
N ALA A 604 15.33 -33.88 -5.19
CA ALA A 604 16.13 -33.47 -6.36
C ALA A 604 15.75 -32.08 -6.91
N ARG A 605 14.52 -31.62 -6.68
CA ARG A 605 13.97 -30.39 -7.29
C ARG A 605 13.38 -29.38 -6.29
N TRP A 606 13.12 -29.81 -5.05
CA TRP A 606 12.41 -29.00 -4.07
C TRP A 606 13.08 -29.02 -2.72
N ALA A 607 13.11 -27.87 -2.07
CA ALA A 607 13.39 -27.73 -0.66
C ALA A 607 12.17 -27.15 0.04
N ILE A 608 11.77 -27.75 1.17
CA ILE A 608 10.65 -27.30 1.98
C ILE A 608 11.13 -27.06 3.40
N ALA A 609 11.17 -25.81 3.82
CA ALA A 609 11.45 -25.39 5.18
C ALA A 609 10.14 -25.17 5.93
N SER A 610 9.91 -25.89 7.04
CA SER A 610 8.73 -25.75 7.91
C SER A 610 9.07 -26.23 9.31
N TYR A 611 8.28 -25.82 10.28
CA TYR A 611 8.35 -26.38 11.63
C TYR A 611 7.31 -27.48 11.89
N SER A 612 6.56 -27.89 10.85
CA SER A 612 5.62 -29.01 10.90
C SER A 612 6.07 -30.14 9.97
N ALA A 613 6.42 -31.29 10.55
CA ALA A 613 6.81 -32.48 9.78
C ALA A 613 5.67 -32.98 8.89
N LYS A 614 4.42 -32.85 9.35
CA LYS A 614 3.24 -33.23 8.61
C LYS A 614 3.05 -32.33 7.39
N GLN A 615 3.17 -31.02 7.56
CA GLN A 615 3.07 -30.06 6.46
C GLN A 615 4.16 -30.29 5.43
N SER A 616 5.44 -30.44 5.85
CA SER A 616 6.53 -30.71 4.92
C SER A 616 6.29 -31.97 4.08
N ALA A 617 5.81 -33.05 4.74
CA ALA A 617 5.49 -34.30 4.04
C ALA A 617 4.29 -34.20 3.10
N GLU A 618 3.30 -33.34 3.40
CA GLU A 618 2.17 -33.05 2.52
C GLU A 618 2.62 -32.24 1.31
N LEU A 619 3.37 -31.15 1.54
CA LEU A 619 3.85 -30.26 0.48
C LEU A 619 4.86 -30.94 -0.44
N MET A 620 5.64 -31.91 0.06
CA MET A 620 6.55 -32.69 -0.79
C MET A 620 5.80 -33.57 -1.78
N LYS A 621 4.54 -33.95 -1.48
CA LYS A 621 3.67 -34.68 -2.39
C LYS A 621 2.99 -33.73 -3.35
N MET A 622 3.06 -34.04 -4.65
CA MET A 622 2.36 -33.23 -5.66
C MET A 622 0.84 -33.26 -5.43
N SER A 623 0.23 -32.09 -5.47
CA SER A 623 -1.22 -31.89 -5.38
C SER A 623 -1.68 -30.97 -6.50
N SER A 624 -2.73 -31.34 -7.22
CA SER A 624 -3.34 -30.48 -8.24
C SER A 624 -4.55 -29.69 -7.73
N SER A 625 -4.74 -29.63 -6.41
CA SER A 625 -5.92 -29.01 -5.80
C SER A 625 -6.13 -27.54 -6.17
N MET A 626 -5.04 -26.79 -6.36
CA MET A 626 -5.08 -25.38 -6.76
C MET A 626 -5.33 -25.15 -8.25
N ASN A 627 -5.16 -26.19 -9.10
CA ASN A 627 -5.35 -26.02 -10.55
C ASN A 627 -6.77 -25.64 -10.93
N ALA A 628 -7.78 -26.18 -10.24
CA ALA A 628 -9.18 -25.81 -10.48
C ALA A 628 -9.46 -24.32 -10.23
N LYS A 629 -8.70 -23.68 -9.31
CA LYS A 629 -8.84 -22.27 -8.93
C LYS A 629 -7.99 -21.36 -9.81
N LEU A 630 -6.71 -21.69 -9.99
CA LEU A 630 -5.72 -20.84 -10.64
C LEU A 630 -5.49 -21.16 -12.12
N GLN A 631 -5.91 -22.33 -12.58
CA GLN A 631 -5.76 -22.82 -13.98
C GLN A 631 -4.30 -22.68 -14.49
N TYR A 632 -3.33 -23.01 -13.63
CA TYR A 632 -1.91 -22.75 -13.89
C TYR A 632 -1.22 -23.78 -14.79
N LYS A 633 -1.80 -24.98 -14.94
CA LYS A 633 -1.12 -26.09 -15.65
C LYS A 633 -0.88 -25.82 -17.13
N ASP A 634 -1.74 -25.04 -17.76
CA ASP A 634 -1.69 -24.72 -19.19
C ASP A 634 -1.19 -23.28 -19.43
N ARG A 635 -0.63 -22.63 -18.40
CA ARG A 635 -0.19 -21.23 -18.48
C ARG A 635 1.22 -21.08 -17.94
N ASN A 636 1.96 -20.12 -18.52
CA ASN A 636 3.24 -19.66 -18.02
C ASN A 636 2.98 -18.49 -17.07
N LEU A 637 3.10 -18.73 -15.77
CA LEU A 637 2.85 -17.75 -14.74
C LEU A 637 4.16 -17.27 -14.14
N ALA A 638 4.28 -15.97 -13.97
CA ALA A 638 5.33 -15.32 -13.20
C ALA A 638 5.03 -15.35 -11.70
N GLY A 639 3.73 -15.30 -11.34
CA GLY A 639 3.29 -15.35 -9.96
C GLY A 639 1.86 -15.86 -9.81
N ALA A 640 1.52 -16.28 -8.59
CA ALA A 640 0.17 -16.63 -8.19
C ALA A 640 -0.01 -16.42 -6.68
N SER A 641 -1.19 -15.96 -6.29
CA SER A 641 -1.56 -15.82 -4.88
C SER A 641 -2.96 -16.38 -4.62
N TYR A 642 -3.17 -16.82 -3.38
CA TYR A 642 -4.45 -17.31 -2.90
C TYR A 642 -4.60 -16.98 -1.43
N VAL A 643 -5.78 -16.50 -1.01
CA VAL A 643 -6.14 -16.25 0.38
C VAL A 643 -7.57 -16.71 0.63
N ASP A 644 -7.77 -17.57 1.62
CA ASP A 644 -9.08 -17.94 2.16
C ASP A 644 -9.39 -17.09 3.40
N LEU A 645 -10.12 -15.98 3.20
CA LEU A 645 -10.45 -15.05 4.28
C LEU A 645 -11.29 -15.73 5.37
N GLY A 646 -12.24 -16.57 4.97
CA GLY A 646 -13.07 -17.31 5.91
C GLY A 646 -12.27 -18.27 6.78
N ALA A 647 -11.31 -18.98 6.19
CA ALA A 647 -10.41 -19.87 6.93
C ALA A 647 -9.51 -19.10 7.90
N PHE A 648 -9.01 -17.92 7.48
CA PHE A 648 -8.22 -17.04 8.33
C PHE A 648 -8.97 -16.61 9.61
N PHE A 649 -10.21 -16.13 9.48
CA PHE A 649 -11.00 -15.72 10.65
C PHE A 649 -11.37 -16.88 11.56
N LYS A 650 -11.69 -18.05 10.99
CA LYS A 650 -11.94 -19.27 11.77
C LYS A 650 -10.71 -19.69 12.56
N PHE A 651 -9.52 -19.55 11.97
CA PHE A 651 -8.25 -19.82 12.61
C PHE A 651 -7.95 -18.82 13.75
N ALA A 652 -8.20 -17.53 13.54
CA ALA A 652 -7.93 -16.46 14.51
C ALA A 652 -8.87 -16.50 15.73
N LYS A 653 -10.09 -17.03 15.59
CA LYS A 653 -11.13 -17.01 16.61
C LYS A 653 -10.71 -17.60 17.99
N PRO A 654 -10.06 -18.78 18.08
CA PRO A 654 -9.59 -19.33 19.37
C PRO A 654 -8.57 -18.43 20.07
N TRP A 655 -7.66 -17.81 19.32
CA TRP A 655 -6.67 -16.88 19.84
C TRP A 655 -7.30 -15.60 20.40
N LEU A 656 -8.27 -15.04 19.68
CA LEU A 656 -9.01 -13.88 20.15
C LEU A 656 -9.80 -14.21 21.43
N ARG A 657 -10.43 -15.39 21.48
CA ARG A 657 -11.08 -15.86 22.69
C ARG A 657 -10.10 -15.91 23.88
N TYR A 658 -8.93 -16.49 23.68
CA TYR A 658 -7.89 -16.55 24.69
C TYR A 658 -7.47 -15.15 25.15
N ALA A 659 -7.22 -14.22 24.24
CA ALA A 659 -6.86 -12.85 24.59
C ALA A 659 -7.95 -12.15 25.43
N ILE A 660 -9.23 -12.34 25.09
CA ILE A 660 -10.36 -11.78 25.84
C ILE A 660 -10.44 -12.42 27.24
N GLU A 661 -10.31 -13.75 27.34
CA GLU A 661 -10.32 -14.47 28.64
C GLU A 661 -9.17 -14.03 29.55
N MET A 662 -8.00 -13.73 28.96
CA MET A 662 -6.85 -13.23 29.71
C MET A 662 -7.03 -11.81 30.23
N ASP A 663 -7.64 -10.93 29.43
CA ASP A 663 -7.88 -9.54 29.83
C ASP A 663 -9.07 -9.37 30.80
N LYS A 664 -10.15 -10.09 30.57
CA LYS A 664 -11.44 -9.89 31.26
C LYS A 664 -11.86 -11.06 32.18
N GLY A 665 -11.18 -12.19 32.11
CA GLY A 665 -11.52 -13.43 32.87
C GLY A 665 -12.72 -14.20 32.29
N ASP A 666 -13.75 -13.51 31.75
CA ASP A 666 -14.93 -14.13 31.13
C ASP A 666 -15.31 -13.38 29.85
N ILE A 667 -15.62 -14.14 28.80
CA ILE A 667 -16.06 -13.60 27.50
C ILE A 667 -17.39 -12.85 27.56
N ASN A 668 -18.18 -13.03 28.59
CA ASN A 668 -19.45 -12.29 28.77
C ASN A 668 -19.25 -10.93 29.44
N THR A 669 -18.04 -10.60 29.89
CA THR A 669 -17.72 -9.31 30.48
C THR A 669 -17.64 -8.23 29.38
N PRO A 670 -18.17 -7.01 29.62
CA PRO A 670 -17.98 -5.89 28.71
C PRO A 670 -16.49 -5.56 28.51
N LEU A 671 -16.10 -5.30 27.26
CA LEU A 671 -14.71 -5.00 26.90
C LEU A 671 -14.29 -3.57 27.21
N SER A 672 -15.25 -2.66 27.34
CA SER A 672 -15.04 -1.26 27.70
C SER A 672 -16.13 -0.82 28.67
N ASP A 673 -15.96 0.34 29.32
CA ASP A 673 -17.03 0.97 30.07
C ASP A 673 -18.19 1.32 29.13
N ALA A 674 -19.40 0.98 29.53
CA ALA A 674 -20.58 1.32 28.79
C ALA A 674 -20.75 2.85 28.78
N SER A 675 -20.87 3.46 27.61
CA SER A 675 -21.41 4.80 27.52
C SER A 675 -22.94 4.74 27.67
N ASP A 676 -23.58 5.79 28.20
CA ASP A 676 -25.04 5.85 28.27
C ASP A 676 -25.70 5.72 26.88
N GLU A 677 -24.91 5.93 25.83
CA GLU A 677 -25.38 5.97 24.44
C GLU A 677 -25.31 4.63 23.72
N ILE A 678 -24.23 3.85 23.91
CA ILE A 678 -24.02 2.57 23.20
C ILE A 678 -23.62 1.50 24.21
N PRO A 679 -24.28 0.32 24.23
CA PRO A 679 -23.88 -0.78 25.10
C PRO A 679 -22.47 -1.24 24.71
N ALA A 680 -21.61 -1.43 25.71
CA ALA A 680 -20.28 -1.97 25.45
C ALA A 680 -20.38 -3.41 24.90
N PRO A 681 -19.63 -3.78 23.87
CA PRO A 681 -19.59 -5.15 23.37
C PRO A 681 -18.96 -6.06 24.42
N THR A 682 -19.49 -7.25 24.55
CA THR A 682 -18.86 -8.33 25.32
C THR A 682 -17.85 -9.07 24.44
N GLY A 683 -16.96 -9.82 25.07
CA GLY A 683 -16.06 -10.70 24.33
C GLY A 683 -16.81 -11.71 23.46
N LYS A 684 -17.98 -12.18 23.91
CA LYS A 684 -18.86 -13.03 23.13
C LYS A 684 -19.33 -12.34 21.84
N ASP A 685 -19.76 -11.08 21.93
CA ASP A 685 -20.23 -10.32 20.75
C ASP A 685 -19.12 -10.18 19.70
N VAL A 686 -17.87 -9.94 20.13
CA VAL A 686 -16.72 -9.88 19.24
C VAL A 686 -16.42 -11.25 18.59
N LEU A 687 -16.50 -12.34 19.36
CA LEU A 687 -16.30 -13.69 18.85
C LEU A 687 -17.40 -14.10 17.86
N ASP A 688 -18.62 -13.67 18.06
CA ASP A 688 -19.74 -13.90 17.13
C ASP A 688 -19.56 -13.08 15.84
N PHE A 689 -19.05 -11.86 15.94
CA PHE A 689 -18.65 -11.04 14.78
C PHE A 689 -17.54 -11.71 13.95
N ILE A 690 -16.48 -12.17 14.60
CA ILE A 690 -15.41 -12.93 13.93
C ILE A 690 -15.92 -14.23 13.29
N GLN A 691 -16.89 -14.89 13.92
CA GLN A 691 -17.55 -16.07 13.35
C GLN A 691 -18.30 -15.73 12.05
N ALA A 692 -19.01 -14.59 12.02
CA ALA A 692 -19.67 -14.12 10.81
C ALA A 692 -18.67 -13.75 9.70
N LEU A 693 -17.52 -13.14 10.05
CA LEU A 693 -16.43 -12.92 9.10
C LEU A 693 -15.82 -14.23 8.56
N GLY A 694 -15.98 -15.35 9.28
CA GLY A 694 -15.61 -16.68 8.81
C GLY A 694 -16.43 -17.18 7.61
N SER A 695 -17.47 -16.45 7.18
CA SER A 695 -18.21 -16.67 5.93
C SER A 695 -17.71 -15.83 4.75
N LEU A 696 -16.69 -14.98 4.95
CA LEU A 696 -16.04 -14.27 3.85
C LEU A 696 -15.43 -15.24 2.85
N GLY A 697 -15.38 -14.79 1.61
CA GLY A 697 -14.96 -15.57 0.47
C GLY A 697 -13.44 -15.75 0.33
N LYS A 698 -13.03 -16.05 -0.87
CA LYS A 698 -11.67 -16.36 -1.27
C LYS A 698 -11.20 -15.38 -2.33
N VAL A 699 -9.93 -15.01 -2.23
CA VAL A 699 -9.26 -14.17 -3.22
C VAL A 699 -8.15 -14.99 -3.86
N TRP A 700 -8.02 -14.93 -5.15
CA TRP A 700 -6.85 -15.44 -5.85
C TRP A 700 -6.45 -14.55 -7.01
N ALA A 701 -5.18 -14.56 -7.33
CA ALA A 701 -4.63 -13.85 -8.47
C ALA A 701 -3.57 -14.69 -9.18
N THR A 702 -3.43 -14.44 -10.48
CA THR A 702 -2.35 -15.00 -11.31
C THR A 702 -1.72 -13.90 -12.13
N THR A 703 -0.39 -13.88 -12.17
CA THR A 703 0.40 -12.89 -12.90
C THR A 703 1.14 -13.56 -14.05
N GLU A 704 0.98 -13.02 -15.24
CA GLU A 704 1.71 -13.37 -16.48
C GLU A 704 2.58 -12.20 -16.89
N LEU A 705 3.62 -12.43 -17.68
CA LEU A 705 4.30 -11.36 -18.40
C LEU A 705 3.47 -10.96 -19.62
N ASP A 706 3.35 -9.64 -19.86
CA ASP A 706 2.66 -9.04 -21.00
C ASP A 706 3.58 -8.02 -21.67
N GLY A 707 4.27 -8.46 -22.71
CA GLY A 707 5.39 -7.69 -23.28
C GLY A 707 6.53 -7.58 -22.29
N THR A 708 6.92 -6.36 -21.91
CA THR A 708 7.92 -6.08 -20.88
C THR A 708 7.32 -5.99 -19.48
N GLY A 709 6.03 -5.71 -19.38
CA GLY A 709 5.30 -5.54 -18.12
C GLY A 709 4.61 -6.80 -17.62
N THR A 710 3.67 -6.64 -16.71
CA THR A 710 2.89 -7.72 -16.12
C THR A 710 1.39 -7.54 -16.32
N LYS A 711 0.70 -8.68 -16.42
CA LYS A 711 -0.75 -8.76 -16.43
C LYS A 711 -1.21 -9.67 -15.31
N THR A 712 -1.90 -9.10 -14.33
CA THR A 712 -2.46 -9.83 -13.20
C THR A 712 -3.98 -9.96 -13.37
N HIS A 713 -4.48 -11.18 -13.33
CA HIS A 713 -5.90 -11.49 -13.26
C HIS A 713 -6.24 -11.93 -11.84
N TRP A 714 -7.17 -11.24 -11.21
CA TRP A 714 -7.62 -11.54 -9.86
C TRP A 714 -9.12 -11.83 -9.81
N ARG A 715 -9.54 -12.62 -8.82
CA ARG A 715 -10.94 -12.91 -8.52
C ARG A 715 -11.17 -12.93 -7.02
N PHE A 716 -12.35 -12.48 -6.65
CA PHE A 716 -12.94 -12.70 -5.35
C PHE A 716 -14.23 -13.50 -5.52
N GLU A 717 -14.38 -14.57 -4.76
CA GLU A 717 -15.60 -15.38 -4.70
C GLU A 717 -16.04 -15.56 -3.26
N GLU A 718 -17.30 -15.29 -3.01
CA GLU A 718 -17.96 -15.46 -1.72
C GLU A 718 -18.28 -16.94 -1.41
#